data_cb277cf58ccc1633d23106ccf1f99857
#
_entry.id   cb277cf58ccc1633d23106ccf1f99857
#
_cell.length_a   1.000
_cell.length_b   1.000
_cell.length_c   1.000
_cell.angle_alpha   90.00
_cell.angle_beta   90.00
_cell.angle_gamma   90.00
#
_symmetry.space_group_name_H-M   'P 1'
#
loop_
_entity.id
_entity.type
_entity.pdbx_description
1 polymer ?
#
loop_
_entity_poly.entity_id
_entity_poly.type
_entity_poly.pdbx_seq_one_letter_code
_entity_poly.pdbx_strand_id
1 'polypeptide(L)'
;MSEAINVAKIFGEDVFNDTVMQERLPKKVYKDLKKTIEEGKELDLATADVIAHEMKEWAIEKGATHYTHWFQPLTGVTAEKHDSFISAPLPNGKVLMSFSGKELIKGEPDASSFPSGGLRATFEARGYTAWDCTSPAFVRHDAAGATLCIPTAFCSYKGEALDQKTPLLRSMQAINEQSLRLLRLFGNTTSKKVTPSVGPEQEYFLVDADKFLQRKDLIYTGRTLFGAMPPKGQELDDHYFGTIRQRIAGFMKDVNEELWKVGVTSKTQHNEVAPAQHELAPIYAECNVALDHNHIVMQTLKRVACQHGMKCLLHEKPFAGVNGSGKHDNWSLTTDDGKNLLEPGKTPHENIQFLLVLTCILKAVDTHADLLRESAADPGNDHRLGANEAPPAIISVFLGEQLEDVLEQLISTGEATHSLKGGKLQTGVDTLPDLAKDATDRNRTSPFAFTGNKFEFRMVVSRDSIAGPNVVLNTIVAEAFSEACDVLEKADNFDEAVHDLIKKYATEHQKVVFDGNGYSDAWVEEAERRGLPNIKSMVEAIPALTTDKAINMFEKFKVFTKAELESRAEIKFESYAKAINIEARTMIDMASKQIIPAIIKYTKELADTVVAVKEAGADASVQAELLTEVSGLLAESKKALEALKVVTDQAAAMEEGEDQARFYHFDVVPAMEALRAPVDKLEMIVDKEAWPMPSYGDLIFEV
;
A
#
# COMPACT_ATOMS: atom_id res chain seq x y z
N MET A 1 29.46 12.89 -20.46
CA MET A 1 28.65 11.70 -20.70
C MET A 1 28.84 10.84 -19.45
N SER A 2 27.76 10.59 -18.67
CA SER A 2 27.84 9.64 -17.54
C SER A 2 28.24 8.26 -18.10
N GLU A 3 29.15 7.56 -17.42
CA GLU A 3 29.46 6.16 -17.77
C GLU A 3 28.16 5.37 -17.86
N ALA A 4 28.08 4.47 -18.84
CA ALA A 4 26.93 3.60 -19.00
C ALA A 4 26.81 2.67 -17.78
N ILE A 5 25.68 2.73 -17.09
CA ILE A 5 25.41 1.90 -15.91
C ILE A 5 25.37 0.42 -16.34
N ASN A 6 26.15 -0.40 -15.66
CA ASN A 6 26.07 -1.86 -15.80
C ASN A 6 25.27 -2.43 -14.62
N VAL A 7 23.96 -2.65 -14.83
CA VAL A 7 23.02 -3.13 -13.81
C VAL A 7 23.53 -4.43 -13.16
N ALA A 8 24.05 -5.37 -13.93
CA ALA A 8 24.54 -6.63 -13.39
C ALA A 8 25.74 -6.49 -12.43
N LYS A 9 26.46 -5.37 -12.50
CA LYS A 9 27.58 -5.08 -11.59
C LYS A 9 27.13 -4.40 -10.31
N ILE A 10 26.14 -3.51 -10.39
CA ILE A 10 25.72 -2.70 -9.25
C ILE A 10 24.59 -3.36 -8.45
N PHE A 11 23.88 -4.35 -9.04
CA PHE A 11 22.72 -4.96 -8.39
C PHE A 11 23.11 -5.66 -7.08
N GLY A 12 22.53 -5.20 -5.98
CA GLY A 12 22.77 -5.74 -4.64
C GLY A 12 24.16 -5.44 -4.07
N GLU A 13 24.92 -4.49 -4.66
CA GLU A 13 26.26 -4.16 -4.17
C GLU A 13 26.26 -3.61 -2.74
N ASP A 14 25.15 -3.00 -2.30
CA ASP A 14 24.96 -2.46 -0.96
C ASP A 14 24.07 -3.35 -0.07
N VAL A 15 23.96 -4.63 -0.38
CA VAL A 15 23.20 -5.62 0.40
C VAL A 15 24.14 -6.64 1.02
N PHE A 16 23.97 -6.91 2.32
CA PHE A 16 24.63 -8.03 3.01
C PHE A 16 23.91 -9.33 2.66
N ASN A 17 24.03 -9.72 1.38
CA ASN A 17 23.34 -10.85 0.76
C ASN A 17 24.06 -12.18 0.98
N ASP A 18 23.49 -13.24 0.45
CA ASP A 18 24.03 -14.60 0.60
C ASP A 18 25.47 -14.75 0.08
N THR A 19 25.81 -14.08 -1.04
CA THR A 19 27.19 -14.09 -1.58
C THR A 19 28.17 -13.42 -0.62
N VAL A 20 27.83 -12.25 -0.09
CA VAL A 20 28.64 -11.52 0.90
C VAL A 20 28.79 -12.35 2.18
N MET A 21 27.70 -12.98 2.64
CA MET A 21 27.73 -13.86 3.81
C MET A 21 28.68 -15.07 3.58
N GLN A 22 28.62 -15.70 2.41
CA GLN A 22 29.52 -16.84 2.07
C GLN A 22 30.98 -16.43 2.01
N GLU A 23 31.28 -15.26 1.49
CA GLU A 23 32.65 -14.75 1.36
C GLU A 23 33.26 -14.34 2.69
N ARG A 24 32.49 -13.77 3.60
CA ARG A 24 32.97 -13.16 4.83
C ARG A 24 32.82 -14.03 6.07
N LEU A 25 31.74 -14.79 6.16
CA LEU A 25 31.49 -15.58 7.36
C LEU A 25 32.29 -16.89 7.37
N PRO A 26 32.83 -17.31 8.50
CA PRO A 26 33.38 -18.67 8.67
C PRO A 26 32.32 -19.71 8.28
N LYS A 27 32.71 -20.77 7.57
CA LYS A 27 31.79 -21.79 7.04
C LYS A 27 30.79 -22.36 8.04
N LYS A 28 31.18 -22.50 9.30
CA LYS A 28 30.27 -22.96 10.37
C LYS A 28 29.22 -21.91 10.68
N VAL A 29 29.63 -20.66 10.89
CA VAL A 29 28.75 -19.52 11.18
C VAL A 29 27.72 -19.30 10.07
N TYR A 30 28.18 -19.32 8.81
CA TYR A 30 27.28 -19.23 7.65
C TYR A 30 26.24 -20.36 7.64
N LYS A 31 26.66 -21.61 7.89
CA LYS A 31 25.73 -22.75 7.94
C LYS A 31 24.72 -22.64 9.09
N ASP A 32 25.14 -22.16 10.23
CA ASP A 32 24.27 -22.01 11.39
C ASP A 32 23.26 -20.87 11.16
N LEU A 33 23.68 -19.75 10.54
CA LEU A 33 22.78 -18.68 10.11
C LEU A 33 21.76 -19.17 9.07
N LYS A 34 22.19 -19.94 8.06
CA LYS A 34 21.28 -20.53 7.05
C LYS A 34 20.23 -21.44 7.70
N LYS A 35 20.59 -22.23 8.69
CA LYS A 35 19.61 -23.03 9.44
C LYS A 35 18.61 -22.18 10.21
N THR A 36 19.06 -21.05 10.78
CA THR A 36 18.14 -20.11 11.41
C THR A 36 17.13 -19.56 10.41
N ILE A 37 17.60 -19.14 9.24
CA ILE A 37 16.76 -18.58 8.17
C ILE A 37 15.79 -19.63 7.59
N GLU A 38 16.26 -20.86 7.36
CA GLU A 38 15.49 -21.89 6.65
C GLU A 38 14.63 -22.75 7.58
N GLU A 39 15.12 -23.02 8.80
CA GLU A 39 14.50 -23.96 9.75
C GLU A 39 13.92 -23.27 11.00
N GLY A 40 14.10 -21.94 11.15
CA GLY A 40 13.60 -21.18 12.32
C GLY A 40 14.33 -21.51 13.62
N LYS A 41 15.57 -22.01 13.56
CA LYS A 41 16.35 -22.32 14.75
C LYS A 41 16.91 -21.04 15.38
N GLU A 42 16.89 -20.99 16.70
CA GLU A 42 17.49 -19.89 17.46
C GLU A 42 18.98 -19.75 17.18
N LEU A 43 19.44 -18.51 17.00
CA LEU A 43 20.84 -18.17 16.79
C LEU A 43 21.51 -17.92 18.14
N ASP A 44 22.64 -18.61 18.40
CA ASP A 44 23.40 -18.37 19.63
C ASP A 44 24.20 -17.04 19.56
N LEU A 45 24.44 -16.45 20.72
CA LEU A 45 25.09 -15.14 20.82
C LEU A 45 26.52 -15.14 20.25
N ALA A 46 27.28 -16.23 20.40
CA ALA A 46 28.66 -16.29 19.89
C ALA A 46 28.67 -16.29 18.35
N THR A 47 27.71 -16.98 17.72
CA THR A 47 27.51 -16.94 16.28
C THR A 47 27.09 -15.53 15.83
N ALA A 48 26.19 -14.88 16.58
CA ALA A 48 25.75 -13.51 16.29
C ALA A 48 26.89 -12.49 16.43
N ASP A 49 27.80 -12.64 17.38
CA ASP A 49 28.98 -11.76 17.53
C ASP A 49 29.87 -11.79 16.29
N VAL A 50 30.10 -12.96 15.70
CA VAL A 50 30.89 -13.10 14.48
C VAL A 50 30.18 -12.43 13.29
N ILE A 51 28.86 -12.66 13.16
CA ILE A 51 28.07 -12.04 12.09
C ILE A 51 28.07 -10.51 12.23
N ALA A 52 27.86 -9.99 13.43
CA ALA A 52 27.88 -8.56 13.71
C ALA A 52 29.24 -7.92 13.35
N HIS A 53 30.34 -8.57 13.72
CA HIS A 53 31.67 -8.11 13.37
C HIS A 53 31.87 -8.00 11.86
N GLU A 54 31.59 -9.06 11.11
CA GLU A 54 31.75 -9.07 9.66
C GLU A 54 30.78 -8.11 8.94
N MET A 55 29.55 -8.00 9.42
CA MET A 55 28.57 -7.05 8.89
C MET A 55 29.03 -5.60 9.11
N LYS A 56 29.58 -5.27 10.26
CA LYS A 56 30.18 -3.95 10.56
C LYS A 56 31.37 -3.66 9.64
N GLU A 57 32.35 -4.61 9.52
CA GLU A 57 33.53 -4.40 8.67
C GLU A 57 33.09 -4.17 7.20
N TRP A 58 32.16 -4.99 6.69
CA TRP A 58 31.58 -4.79 5.38
C TRP A 58 30.90 -3.42 5.22
N ALA A 59 30.11 -3.00 6.18
CA ALA A 59 29.42 -1.70 6.14
C ALA A 59 30.42 -0.54 6.17
N ILE A 60 31.50 -0.62 6.97
CA ILE A 60 32.57 0.38 7.01
C ILE A 60 33.31 0.46 5.66
N GLU A 61 33.57 -0.64 5.00
CA GLU A 61 34.14 -0.67 3.64
C GLU A 61 33.22 0.04 2.61
N LYS A 62 31.89 0.01 2.85
CA LYS A 62 30.89 0.76 2.07
C LYS A 62 30.75 2.23 2.52
N GLY A 63 31.55 2.68 3.49
CA GLY A 63 31.56 4.05 3.99
C GLY A 63 30.59 4.32 5.15
N ALA A 64 29.95 3.29 5.70
CA ALA A 64 29.03 3.47 6.81
C ALA A 64 29.76 3.87 8.09
N THR A 65 29.24 4.86 8.79
CA THR A 65 29.71 5.34 10.10
C THR A 65 28.74 4.98 11.22
N HIS A 66 27.52 4.70 10.86
CA HIS A 66 26.39 4.40 11.75
C HIS A 66 25.66 3.16 11.30
N TYR A 67 24.91 2.57 12.24
CA TYR A 67 23.90 1.55 11.99
C TYR A 67 22.56 1.97 12.58
N THR A 68 21.49 1.36 12.10
CA THR A 68 20.15 1.52 12.65
C THR A 68 19.40 0.19 12.62
N HIS A 69 18.66 -0.09 13.69
CA HIS A 69 17.58 -1.05 13.63
C HIS A 69 16.43 -0.39 12.85
N TRP A 70 16.21 -0.88 11.66
CA TRP A 70 15.24 -0.37 10.71
C TRP A 70 13.96 -1.18 10.83
N PHE A 71 12.87 -0.55 11.29
CA PHE A 71 11.61 -1.24 11.61
C PHE A 71 10.39 -0.43 11.20
N GLN A 72 9.23 -1.06 11.21
CA GLN A 72 7.98 -0.55 10.67
C GLN A 72 6.91 -0.51 11.78
N PRO A 73 6.88 0.54 12.62
CA PRO A 73 5.88 0.68 13.67
C PRO A 73 4.49 0.92 13.08
N LEU A 74 3.46 0.96 13.94
CA LEU A 74 2.06 1.17 13.54
C LEU A 74 1.75 2.61 13.08
N THR A 75 2.75 3.33 12.59
CA THR A 75 2.64 4.69 12.05
C THR A 75 2.58 4.74 10.51
N GLY A 76 2.72 3.59 9.84
CA GLY A 76 2.77 3.50 8.38
C GLY A 76 4.09 3.93 7.74
N VAL A 77 5.09 4.37 8.53
CA VAL A 77 6.44 4.75 8.09
C VAL A 77 7.49 3.91 8.78
N THR A 78 8.72 3.89 8.22
CA THR A 78 9.85 3.26 8.90
C THR A 78 10.41 4.14 10.01
N ALA A 79 10.83 3.51 11.10
CA ALA A 79 11.51 4.15 12.20
C ALA A 79 13.00 3.80 12.22
N GLU A 80 13.82 4.75 12.62
CA GLU A 80 15.27 4.65 12.64
C GLU A 80 15.83 5.37 13.85
N LYS A 81 16.88 4.79 14.45
CA LYS A 81 17.71 5.44 15.43
C LYS A 81 19.16 5.14 15.08
N HIS A 82 19.88 6.14 14.59
CA HIS A 82 21.26 5.98 14.11
C HIS A 82 22.23 5.97 15.30
N ASP A 83 22.84 4.84 15.56
CA ASP A 83 23.92 4.68 16.54
C ASP A 83 25.26 4.57 15.78
N SER A 84 26.27 5.33 16.22
CA SER A 84 27.62 5.22 15.67
C SER A 84 28.29 3.92 16.11
N PHE A 85 29.16 3.35 15.26
CA PHE A 85 30.02 2.23 15.66
C PHE A 85 31.10 2.61 16.66
N ILE A 86 31.19 3.87 17.11
CA ILE A 86 32.20 4.33 18.07
C ILE A 86 31.99 3.70 19.43
N SER A 87 33.04 3.07 19.97
CA SER A 87 33.09 2.63 21.35
C SER A 87 33.81 3.66 22.24
N ALA A 88 33.99 3.35 23.50
CA ALA A 88 34.69 4.23 24.46
C ALA A 88 36.09 4.63 23.98
N PRO A 89 36.54 5.88 24.26
CA PRO A 89 37.86 6.33 23.86
C PRO A 89 38.99 5.51 24.53
N LEU A 90 40.04 5.26 23.77
CA LEU A 90 41.25 4.62 24.24
C LEU A 90 42.17 5.65 24.94
N PRO A 91 43.11 5.19 25.80
CA PRO A 91 44.04 6.08 26.47
C PRO A 91 44.93 6.91 25.53
N ASN A 92 45.09 6.49 24.28
CA ASN A 92 45.84 7.20 23.25
C ASN A 92 45.02 8.26 22.48
N GLY A 93 43.79 8.55 22.93
CA GLY A 93 42.90 9.52 22.31
C GLY A 93 42.21 9.03 21.01
N LYS A 94 42.35 7.76 20.68
CA LYS A 94 41.63 7.12 19.54
C LYS A 94 40.39 6.39 20.06
N VAL A 95 39.49 6.02 19.14
CA VAL A 95 38.31 5.22 19.41
C VAL A 95 38.41 3.90 18.67
N LEU A 96 37.77 2.87 19.20
CA LEU A 96 37.51 1.64 18.48
C LEU A 96 36.15 1.71 17.82
N MET A 97 36.03 1.05 16.69
CA MET A 97 34.75 0.81 16.02
C MET A 97 34.29 -0.60 16.43
N SER A 98 33.16 -0.70 17.10
CA SER A 98 32.61 -1.97 17.60
C SER A 98 31.14 -2.12 17.25
N PHE A 99 30.72 -3.36 17.07
CA PHE A 99 29.34 -3.76 16.92
C PHE A 99 29.24 -5.23 17.34
N SER A 100 28.49 -5.49 18.39
CA SER A 100 28.38 -6.81 19.03
C SER A 100 27.14 -7.57 18.53
N GLY A 101 27.15 -8.89 18.71
CA GLY A 101 25.98 -9.72 18.46
C GLY A 101 24.77 -9.32 19.28
N LYS A 102 24.98 -8.81 20.52
CA LYS A 102 23.90 -8.28 21.33
C LYS A 102 23.25 -7.05 20.66
N GLU A 103 24.06 -6.15 20.13
CA GLU A 103 23.58 -4.95 19.42
C GLU A 103 22.92 -5.30 18.08
N LEU A 104 23.39 -6.37 17.40
CA LEU A 104 22.74 -6.88 16.18
C LEU A 104 21.37 -7.48 16.48
N ILE A 105 21.29 -8.39 17.48
CA ILE A 105 20.08 -9.15 17.76
C ILE A 105 18.97 -8.27 18.33
N LYS A 106 19.31 -7.31 19.22
CA LYS A 106 18.35 -6.60 20.05
C LYS A 106 18.70 -5.13 20.20
N GLY A 107 17.70 -4.27 19.98
CA GLY A 107 17.69 -2.88 20.38
C GLY A 107 16.63 -2.61 21.45
N GLU A 108 16.80 -1.51 22.18
CA GLU A 108 15.87 -1.07 23.22
C GLU A 108 15.48 0.40 22.98
N PRO A 109 14.71 0.71 21.90
CA PRO A 109 14.27 2.06 21.64
C PRO A 109 13.28 2.54 22.70
N ASP A 110 13.23 3.86 22.91
CA ASP A 110 12.15 4.46 23.68
C ASP A 110 10.85 4.34 22.90
N ALA A 111 9.91 3.56 23.42
CA ALA A 111 8.62 3.30 22.82
C ALA A 111 7.50 4.18 23.37
N SER A 112 7.81 5.17 24.23
CA SER A 112 6.80 6.00 24.90
C SER A 112 5.95 6.82 23.93
N SER A 113 6.51 7.17 22.77
CA SER A 113 5.84 7.98 21.73
C SER A 113 5.21 7.17 20.61
N PHE A 114 5.40 5.85 20.56
CA PHE A 114 4.80 5.03 19.52
C PHE A 114 3.35 4.67 19.86
N PRO A 115 2.44 4.62 18.85
CA PRO A 115 1.07 4.17 19.05
C PRO A 115 1.05 2.74 19.63
N SER A 116 0.25 2.51 20.64
CA SER A 116 0.17 1.21 21.31
C SER A 116 -1.26 0.74 21.61
N GLY A 117 -2.28 1.59 21.39
CA GLY A 117 -3.69 1.25 21.60
C GLY A 117 -3.97 0.56 22.94
N GLY A 118 -3.37 1.06 24.03
CA GLY A 118 -3.54 0.50 25.36
C GLY A 118 -2.69 -0.74 25.69
N LEU A 119 -1.97 -1.33 24.72
CA LEU A 119 -1.10 -2.49 24.99
C LEU A 119 0.04 -2.18 25.94
N ARG A 120 0.41 -0.92 26.04
CA ARG A 120 1.49 -0.43 26.88
C ARG A 120 0.99 0.57 27.89
N ALA A 121 1.36 0.40 29.16
CA ALA A 121 1.11 1.42 30.16
C ALA A 121 1.94 2.69 29.86
N THR A 122 1.41 3.86 30.15
CA THR A 122 2.04 5.15 29.84
C THR A 122 3.41 5.37 30.49
N PHE A 123 3.72 4.66 31.57
CA PHE A 123 5.02 4.69 32.26
C PHE A 123 6.03 3.67 31.71
N GLU A 124 5.62 2.75 30.85
CA GLU A 124 6.52 1.78 30.22
C GLU A 124 7.15 2.40 28.97
N ALA A 125 8.38 2.88 29.07
CA ALA A 125 9.09 3.55 27.99
C ALA A 125 9.86 2.59 27.06
N ARG A 126 10.04 1.31 27.45
CA ARG A 126 10.84 0.35 26.66
C ARG A 126 10.02 -0.43 25.69
N GLY A 127 10.47 -0.45 24.41
CA GLY A 127 10.17 -1.46 23.44
C GLY A 127 11.44 -2.23 23.08
N TYR A 128 11.27 -3.29 22.29
CA TYR A 128 12.38 -4.10 21.82
C TYR A 128 12.30 -4.24 20.31
N THR A 129 13.45 -4.01 19.64
CA THR A 129 13.65 -4.44 18.27
C THR A 129 14.39 -5.76 18.25
N ALA A 130 13.98 -6.68 17.36
CA ALA A 130 14.62 -7.98 17.20
C ALA A 130 15.04 -8.16 15.73
N TRP A 131 16.31 -8.54 15.52
CA TRP A 131 16.83 -8.75 14.18
C TRP A 131 16.04 -9.80 13.42
N ASP A 132 15.58 -9.43 12.22
CA ASP A 132 14.98 -10.35 11.26
C ASP A 132 16.04 -10.79 10.25
N CYS A 133 16.65 -11.94 10.48
CA CYS A 133 17.67 -12.51 9.60
C CYS A 133 17.10 -13.04 8.28
N THR A 134 15.77 -13.10 8.10
CA THR A 134 15.13 -13.53 6.85
C THR A 134 15.04 -12.43 5.82
N SER A 135 15.30 -11.18 6.21
CA SER A 135 15.45 -10.03 5.30
C SER A 135 16.88 -9.47 5.39
N PRO A 136 17.57 -9.28 4.25
CA PRO A 136 18.98 -8.88 4.29
C PRO A 136 19.17 -7.45 4.76
N ALA A 137 20.21 -7.21 5.59
CA ALA A 137 20.67 -5.88 5.92
C ALA A 137 21.27 -5.19 4.68
N PHE A 138 21.20 -3.87 4.64
CA PHE A 138 21.68 -3.09 3.50
C PHE A 138 22.31 -1.77 3.95
N VAL A 139 23.18 -1.22 3.11
CA VAL A 139 23.76 0.12 3.33
C VAL A 139 22.99 1.13 2.50
N ARG A 140 22.43 2.14 3.16
CA ARG A 140 21.76 3.26 2.50
C ARG A 140 22.70 4.46 2.44
N HIS A 141 22.80 5.08 1.27
CA HIS A 141 23.53 6.31 1.04
C HIS A 141 22.55 7.48 0.94
N ASP A 142 22.76 8.52 1.75
CA ASP A 142 21.96 9.74 1.73
C ASP A 142 22.83 10.98 2.07
N ALA A 143 22.19 12.12 2.32
CA ALA A 143 22.90 13.38 2.64
C ALA A 143 23.67 13.32 3.96
N ALA A 144 23.36 12.39 4.87
CA ALA A 144 24.07 12.19 6.13
C ALA A 144 25.29 11.27 5.97
N GLY A 145 25.48 10.67 4.80
CA GLY A 145 26.52 9.68 4.51
C GLY A 145 25.96 8.28 4.29
N ALA A 146 26.70 7.27 4.75
CA ALA A 146 26.27 5.87 4.64
C ALA A 146 25.87 5.30 6.01
N THR A 147 24.75 4.58 6.05
CA THR A 147 24.20 3.95 7.27
C THR A 147 23.86 2.50 6.99
N LEU A 148 24.30 1.60 7.87
CA LEU A 148 23.89 0.19 7.86
C LEU A 148 22.44 0.09 8.40
N CYS A 149 21.51 -0.32 7.57
CA CYS A 149 20.11 -0.56 7.92
C CYS A 149 19.90 -2.05 8.18
N ILE A 150 19.43 -2.41 9.36
CA ILE A 150 19.22 -3.79 9.81
C ILE A 150 17.72 -4.00 9.98
N PRO A 151 17.05 -4.79 9.11
CA PRO A 151 15.62 -5.07 9.26
C PRO A 151 15.32 -5.75 10.60
N THR A 152 14.34 -5.21 11.34
CA THR A 152 13.97 -5.71 12.65
C THR A 152 12.46 -5.74 12.85
N ALA A 153 11.99 -6.65 13.70
CA ALA A 153 10.68 -6.61 14.32
C ALA A 153 10.69 -5.64 15.51
N PHE A 154 9.51 -5.17 15.92
CA PHE A 154 9.35 -4.27 17.06
C PHE A 154 8.20 -4.72 17.95
N CYS A 155 8.45 -4.90 19.25
CA CYS A 155 7.46 -5.34 20.22
C CYS A 155 7.50 -4.53 21.52
N SER A 156 6.41 -4.64 22.28
CA SER A 156 6.29 -4.07 23.63
C SER A 156 7.21 -4.79 24.62
N TYR A 157 7.31 -4.24 25.84
CA TYR A 157 8.02 -4.89 26.95
C TYR A 157 7.48 -6.30 27.27
N LYS A 158 6.21 -6.56 27.00
CA LYS A 158 5.54 -7.86 27.24
C LYS A 158 5.54 -8.80 26.03
N GLY A 159 6.03 -8.31 24.88
CA GLY A 159 6.17 -9.10 23.66
C GLY A 159 5.02 -8.97 22.67
N GLU A 160 4.02 -8.10 22.92
CA GLU A 160 3.00 -7.81 21.92
C GLU A 160 3.61 -7.09 20.72
N ALA A 161 3.16 -7.43 19.51
CA ALA A 161 3.64 -6.81 18.29
C ALA A 161 3.15 -5.36 18.18
N LEU A 162 4.09 -4.41 18.10
CA LEU A 162 3.84 -2.98 17.87
C LEU A 162 4.28 -2.55 16.47
N ASP A 163 4.44 -3.51 15.56
CA ASP A 163 4.88 -3.31 14.19
C ASP A 163 3.96 -3.98 13.18
N GLN A 164 4.28 -3.79 11.90
CA GLN A 164 3.61 -4.46 10.80
C GLN A 164 4.28 -5.80 10.42
N LYS A 165 5.58 -5.93 10.68
CA LYS A 165 6.39 -7.09 10.24
C LYS A 165 6.09 -8.36 11.04
N THR A 166 5.97 -8.28 12.35
CA THR A 166 5.75 -9.46 13.20
C THR A 166 4.47 -10.22 12.82
N PRO A 167 3.31 -9.56 12.66
CA PRO A 167 2.11 -10.26 12.18
C PRO A 167 2.27 -10.86 10.79
N LEU A 168 3.01 -10.19 9.89
CA LEU A 168 3.28 -10.72 8.56
C LEU A 168 4.06 -12.04 8.64
N LEU A 169 5.16 -12.08 9.40
CA LEU A 169 5.95 -13.29 9.59
C LEU A 169 5.13 -14.42 10.20
N ARG A 170 4.27 -14.12 11.19
CA ARG A 170 3.35 -15.09 11.78
C ARG A 170 2.34 -15.63 10.75
N SER A 171 1.78 -14.76 9.90
CA SER A 171 0.84 -15.17 8.84
C SER A 171 1.52 -16.02 7.75
N MET A 172 2.77 -15.71 7.41
CA MET A 172 3.58 -16.51 6.48
C MET A 172 3.85 -17.91 7.05
N GLN A 173 4.09 -18.02 8.34
CA GLN A 173 4.22 -19.33 9.00
C GLN A 173 2.91 -20.11 8.96
N ALA A 174 1.80 -19.47 9.25
CA ALA A 174 0.48 -20.10 9.22
C ALA A 174 0.13 -20.66 7.83
N ILE A 175 0.30 -19.84 6.77
CA ILE A 175 0.01 -20.30 5.40
C ILE A 175 0.98 -21.39 4.95
N ASN A 176 2.25 -21.33 5.33
CA ASN A 176 3.22 -22.37 5.06
C ASN A 176 2.79 -23.71 5.66
N GLU A 177 2.43 -23.74 6.94
CA GLU A 177 2.00 -24.95 7.64
C GLU A 177 0.78 -25.59 6.99
N GLN A 178 -0.25 -24.81 6.69
CA GLN A 178 -1.49 -25.32 6.10
C GLN A 178 -1.32 -25.71 4.62
N SER A 179 -0.50 -24.98 3.87
CA SER A 179 -0.17 -25.34 2.48
C SER A 179 0.60 -26.65 2.39
N LEU A 180 1.58 -26.85 3.25
CA LEU A 180 2.32 -28.13 3.31
C LEU A 180 1.42 -29.29 3.71
N ARG A 181 0.51 -29.07 4.69
CA ARG A 181 -0.48 -30.06 5.10
C ARG A 181 -1.35 -30.47 3.91
N LEU A 182 -1.87 -29.52 3.15
CA LEU A 182 -2.66 -29.76 1.93
C LEU A 182 -1.85 -30.51 0.87
N LEU A 183 -0.63 -30.07 0.59
CA LEU A 183 0.24 -30.72 -0.39
C LEU A 183 0.58 -32.18 -0.05
N ARG A 184 0.72 -32.50 1.25
CA ARG A 184 0.94 -33.89 1.70
C ARG A 184 -0.23 -34.81 1.34
N LEU A 185 -1.45 -34.33 1.38
CA LEU A 185 -2.64 -35.07 0.96
C LEU A 185 -2.64 -35.42 -0.52
N PHE A 186 -2.05 -34.56 -1.36
CA PHE A 186 -1.81 -34.83 -2.78
C PHE A 186 -0.52 -35.61 -3.07
N GLY A 187 0.11 -36.19 -2.04
CA GLY A 187 1.30 -37.03 -2.19
C GLY A 187 2.62 -36.26 -2.39
N ASN A 188 2.63 -34.95 -2.25
CA ASN A 188 3.89 -34.19 -2.28
C ASN A 188 4.69 -34.45 -1.00
N THR A 189 5.83 -35.13 -1.12
CA THR A 189 6.74 -35.45 0.00
C THR A 189 8.06 -34.70 -0.09
N THR A 190 8.29 -33.92 -1.14
CA THR A 190 9.58 -33.25 -1.45
C THR A 190 9.64 -31.82 -0.95
N SER A 191 8.58 -31.05 -1.13
CA SER A 191 8.57 -29.64 -0.72
C SER A 191 8.63 -29.52 0.81
N LYS A 192 9.48 -28.64 1.31
CA LYS A 192 9.71 -28.39 2.73
C LYS A 192 9.11 -27.08 3.22
N LYS A 193 8.90 -26.14 2.31
CA LYS A 193 8.37 -24.81 2.59
C LYS A 193 7.45 -24.36 1.46
N VAL A 194 6.39 -23.64 1.82
CA VAL A 194 5.56 -22.86 0.89
C VAL A 194 5.62 -21.41 1.33
N THR A 195 5.94 -20.54 0.43
CA THR A 195 6.15 -19.12 0.73
C THR A 195 5.21 -18.26 -0.09
N PRO A 196 4.46 -17.34 0.52
CA PRO A 196 3.77 -16.31 -0.23
C PRO A 196 4.76 -15.36 -0.87
N SER A 197 4.55 -15.05 -2.14
CA SER A 197 5.31 -14.06 -2.90
C SER A 197 4.41 -12.90 -3.28
N VAL A 198 4.98 -11.68 -3.29
CA VAL A 198 4.26 -10.45 -3.60
C VAL A 198 5.07 -9.57 -4.53
N GLY A 199 4.39 -8.95 -5.50
CA GLY A 199 4.93 -7.89 -6.34
C GLY A 199 4.00 -6.67 -6.27
N PRO A 200 4.28 -5.69 -5.39
CA PRO A 200 3.47 -4.48 -5.28
C PRO A 200 3.83 -3.48 -6.37
N GLU A 201 2.83 -3.01 -7.12
CA GLU A 201 2.97 -1.97 -8.14
C GLU A 201 2.73 -0.61 -7.50
N GLN A 202 3.78 0.18 -7.29
CA GLN A 202 3.70 1.46 -6.58
C GLN A 202 3.34 2.59 -7.53
N GLU A 203 2.13 3.11 -7.40
CA GLU A 203 1.71 4.34 -8.06
C GLU A 203 2.04 5.57 -7.20
N TYR A 204 2.33 6.69 -7.86
CA TYR A 204 2.69 7.95 -7.20
C TYR A 204 2.52 9.15 -8.12
N PHE A 205 2.40 10.35 -7.52
CA PHE A 205 2.43 11.62 -8.25
C PHE A 205 3.74 12.37 -8.01
N LEU A 206 4.16 13.11 -9.02
CA LEU A 206 5.27 14.06 -8.91
C LEU A 206 4.75 15.47 -9.15
N VAL A 207 5.16 16.42 -8.32
CA VAL A 207 4.84 17.82 -8.45
C VAL A 207 6.10 18.67 -8.29
N ASP A 208 6.13 19.82 -8.91
CA ASP A 208 7.24 20.76 -8.74
C ASP A 208 7.37 21.20 -7.28
N ALA A 209 8.60 21.22 -6.75
CA ALA A 209 8.84 21.51 -5.34
C ALA A 209 8.44 22.94 -4.96
N ASP A 210 8.65 23.92 -5.86
CA ASP A 210 8.30 25.31 -5.57
C ASP A 210 6.78 25.51 -5.54
N LYS A 211 6.04 24.82 -6.40
CA LYS A 211 4.57 24.83 -6.39
C LYS A 211 4.01 24.11 -5.14
N PHE A 212 4.60 22.98 -4.77
CA PHE A 212 4.25 22.23 -3.54
C PHE A 212 4.40 23.10 -2.29
N LEU A 213 5.50 23.86 -2.17
CA LEU A 213 5.77 24.72 -1.00
C LEU A 213 4.78 25.89 -0.85
N GLN A 214 4.06 26.23 -1.90
CA GLN A 214 3.01 27.24 -1.89
C GLN A 214 1.64 26.71 -1.46
N ARG A 215 1.51 25.38 -1.28
CA ARG A 215 0.27 24.68 -0.94
C ARG A 215 0.33 24.09 0.46
N LYS A 216 -0.33 24.72 1.44
CA LYS A 216 -0.38 24.23 2.83
C LYS A 216 -1.05 22.87 2.95
N ASP A 217 -2.09 22.62 2.17
CA ASP A 217 -2.78 21.33 2.12
C ASP A 217 -1.84 20.19 1.68
N LEU A 218 -1.06 20.37 0.61
CA LEU A 218 -0.08 19.37 0.18
C LEU A 218 1.01 19.12 1.25
N ILE A 219 1.46 20.18 1.94
CA ILE A 219 2.50 20.08 2.98
C ILE A 219 1.99 19.28 4.19
N TYR A 220 0.80 19.56 4.66
CA TYR A 220 0.28 18.98 5.92
C TYR A 220 -0.46 17.67 5.72
N THR A 221 -1.12 17.47 4.56
CA THR A 221 -2.02 16.34 4.36
C THR A 221 -1.63 15.43 3.19
N GLY A 222 -0.74 15.88 2.32
CA GLY A 222 -0.35 15.15 1.10
C GLY A 222 -1.38 15.20 -0.02
N ARG A 223 -2.51 15.89 0.17
CA ARG A 223 -3.55 16.08 -0.85
C ARG A 223 -4.04 17.52 -0.92
N THR A 224 -4.62 17.89 -2.06
CA THR A 224 -5.28 19.20 -2.21
C THR A 224 -6.66 19.18 -1.54
N LEU A 225 -6.93 20.17 -0.70
CA LEU A 225 -8.22 20.36 -0.02
C LEU A 225 -9.13 21.34 -0.78
N PHE A 226 -8.54 22.18 -1.64
CA PHE A 226 -9.19 23.05 -2.59
C PHE A 226 -8.59 22.86 -3.97
N GLY A 227 -9.35 23.10 -5.02
CA GLY A 227 -8.85 23.09 -6.39
C GLY A 227 -9.93 22.76 -7.40
N ALA A 228 -10.09 23.66 -8.37
CA ALA A 228 -10.92 23.44 -9.54
C ALA A 228 -10.19 22.66 -10.62
N MET A 229 -10.95 21.88 -11.40
CA MET A 229 -10.37 21.16 -12.54
C MET A 229 -9.92 22.16 -13.64
N PRO A 230 -8.73 21.98 -14.19
CA PRO A 230 -8.30 22.76 -15.35
C PRO A 230 -9.10 22.39 -16.61
N PRO A 231 -8.97 23.18 -17.69
CA PRO A 231 -9.67 22.88 -18.95
C PRO A 231 -9.35 21.53 -19.57
N LYS A 232 -8.19 20.97 -19.23
CA LYS A 232 -7.76 19.64 -19.62
C LYS A 232 -7.43 18.84 -18.36
N GLY A 233 -8.03 17.65 -18.24
CA GLY A 233 -7.70 16.63 -17.25
C GLY A 233 -7.00 15.43 -17.91
N GLN A 234 -7.62 14.26 -17.84
CA GLN A 234 -7.11 12.99 -18.37
C GLN A 234 -7.91 12.45 -19.57
N GLU A 235 -8.75 13.28 -20.19
CA GLU A 235 -9.82 12.86 -21.15
C GLU A 235 -9.30 12.11 -22.38
N LEU A 236 -8.07 12.31 -22.79
CA LEU A 236 -7.50 11.71 -23.98
C LEU A 236 -6.59 10.52 -23.68
N ASP A 237 -6.39 10.18 -22.43
CA ASP A 237 -5.42 9.17 -21.97
C ASP A 237 -4.00 9.38 -22.55
N ASP A 238 -3.70 10.60 -22.98
CA ASP A 238 -2.47 10.97 -23.68
C ASP A 238 -1.25 11.05 -22.77
N HIS A 239 -1.44 11.02 -21.45
CA HIS A 239 -0.35 10.85 -20.51
C HIS A 239 0.06 9.37 -20.40
N TYR A 240 -0.90 8.45 -20.25
CA TYR A 240 -0.64 7.01 -20.17
C TYR A 240 0.03 6.47 -21.46
N PHE A 241 -0.47 6.85 -22.62
CA PHE A 241 0.08 6.47 -23.92
C PHE A 241 1.15 7.43 -24.45
N GLY A 242 1.60 8.38 -23.63
CA GLY A 242 2.60 9.36 -23.97
C GLY A 242 4.03 8.90 -23.66
N THR A 243 4.99 9.69 -24.15
CA THR A 243 6.39 9.50 -23.79
C THR A 243 6.69 10.07 -22.42
N ILE A 244 7.63 9.45 -21.69
CA ILE A 244 8.11 9.97 -20.41
C ILE A 244 8.89 11.26 -20.63
N ARG A 245 8.50 12.34 -19.96
CA ARG A 245 9.17 13.64 -20.06
C ARG A 245 10.62 13.57 -19.54
N GLN A 246 11.51 14.38 -20.09
CA GLN A 246 12.96 14.31 -19.80
C GLN A 246 13.30 14.45 -18.31
N ARG A 247 12.66 15.38 -17.60
CA ARG A 247 12.86 15.56 -16.15
C ARG A 247 12.48 14.32 -15.37
N ILE A 248 11.34 13.72 -15.75
CA ILE A 248 10.82 12.49 -15.13
C ILE A 248 11.72 11.30 -15.48
N ALA A 249 12.17 11.18 -16.73
CA ALA A 249 13.10 10.12 -17.14
C ALA A 249 14.42 10.16 -16.35
N GLY A 250 14.94 11.37 -16.09
CA GLY A 250 16.11 11.56 -15.23
C GLY A 250 15.87 11.09 -13.80
N PHE A 251 14.74 11.45 -13.21
CA PHE A 251 14.31 11.00 -11.91
C PHE A 251 14.16 9.47 -11.85
N MET A 252 13.42 8.87 -12.80
CA MET A 252 13.22 7.44 -12.88
C MET A 252 14.52 6.65 -12.99
N LYS A 253 15.48 7.17 -13.77
CA LYS A 253 16.81 6.58 -13.89
C LYS A 253 17.53 6.54 -12.55
N ASP A 254 17.56 7.65 -11.82
CA ASP A 254 18.28 7.73 -10.56
C ASP A 254 17.58 6.89 -9.45
N VAL A 255 16.24 6.84 -9.45
CA VAL A 255 15.47 5.92 -8.58
C VAL A 255 15.85 4.46 -8.85
N ASN A 256 15.90 4.04 -10.11
CA ASN A 256 16.29 2.68 -10.47
C ASN A 256 17.70 2.34 -9.99
N GLU A 257 18.65 3.23 -10.21
CA GLU A 257 20.05 3.02 -9.82
C GLU A 257 20.19 2.81 -8.30
N GLU A 258 19.53 3.66 -7.52
CA GLU A 258 19.50 3.56 -6.06
C GLU A 258 18.83 2.25 -5.57
N LEU A 259 17.72 1.88 -6.18
CA LEU A 259 16.98 0.67 -5.84
C LEU A 259 17.75 -0.60 -6.19
N TRP A 260 18.40 -0.65 -7.36
CA TRP A 260 19.20 -1.82 -7.76
C TRP A 260 20.39 -2.06 -6.83
N LYS A 261 21.06 -1.00 -6.35
CA LYS A 261 22.16 -1.10 -5.39
C LYS A 261 21.75 -1.80 -4.09
N VAL A 262 20.54 -1.54 -3.63
CA VAL A 262 19.98 -2.18 -2.42
C VAL A 262 19.15 -3.44 -2.71
N GLY A 263 19.28 -4.02 -3.90
CA GLY A 263 18.73 -5.33 -4.26
C GLY A 263 17.24 -5.33 -4.61
N VAL A 264 16.60 -4.15 -4.76
CA VAL A 264 15.21 -4.07 -5.22
C VAL A 264 15.16 -4.26 -6.73
N THR A 265 14.39 -5.25 -7.18
CA THR A 265 14.23 -5.62 -8.59
C THR A 265 13.26 -4.71 -9.33
N SER A 266 13.42 -3.39 -9.22
CA SER A 266 12.65 -2.40 -9.99
C SER A 266 12.81 -2.69 -11.48
N LYS A 267 11.70 -2.96 -12.17
CA LYS A 267 11.72 -3.44 -13.55
C LYS A 267 10.96 -2.54 -14.51
N THR A 268 9.75 -2.17 -14.14
CA THR A 268 8.84 -1.40 -15.02
C THR A 268 8.59 -0.04 -14.42
N GLN A 269 8.70 0.99 -15.25
CA GLN A 269 8.29 2.36 -14.93
C GLN A 269 7.58 2.95 -16.14
N HIS A 270 6.44 3.59 -15.92
CA HIS A 270 5.66 4.23 -16.97
C HIS A 270 4.80 5.37 -16.40
N ASN A 271 4.18 6.10 -17.31
CA ASN A 271 3.15 7.09 -16.95
C ASN A 271 1.84 6.40 -16.64
N GLU A 272 1.11 6.91 -15.65
CA GLU A 272 -0.27 6.54 -15.36
C GLU A 272 -1.28 7.45 -16.06
N VAL A 273 -2.58 7.18 -15.89
CA VAL A 273 -3.65 7.89 -16.63
C VAL A 273 -3.75 9.34 -16.21
N ALA A 274 -3.67 9.64 -14.90
CA ALA A 274 -3.71 11.01 -14.43
C ALA A 274 -2.44 11.79 -14.82
N PRO A 275 -2.54 13.04 -15.23
CA PRO A 275 -1.36 13.88 -15.43
C PRO A 275 -0.46 13.93 -14.20
N ALA A 276 0.85 13.89 -14.38
CA ALA A 276 1.86 13.82 -13.32
C ALA A 276 1.86 12.55 -12.45
N GLN A 277 1.08 11.53 -12.83
CA GLN A 277 1.05 10.22 -12.16
C GLN A 277 1.94 9.22 -12.89
N HIS A 278 2.64 8.40 -12.11
CA HIS A 278 3.58 7.39 -12.59
C HIS A 278 3.47 6.13 -11.75
N GLU A 279 4.01 5.01 -12.28
CA GLU A 279 4.07 3.74 -11.59
C GLU A 279 5.48 3.15 -11.63
N LEU A 280 5.84 2.43 -10.57
CA LEU A 280 7.01 1.59 -10.48
C LEU A 280 6.58 0.18 -10.06
N ALA A 281 6.88 -0.82 -10.90
CA ALA A 281 6.60 -2.21 -10.62
C ALA A 281 7.89 -3.02 -10.50
N PRO A 282 8.16 -3.66 -9.34
CA PRO A 282 9.27 -4.58 -9.15
C PRO A 282 8.91 -5.98 -9.65
N ILE A 283 9.91 -6.84 -9.83
CA ILE A 283 9.69 -8.28 -9.88
C ILE A 283 9.27 -8.73 -8.47
N TYR A 284 8.32 -9.65 -8.39
CA TYR A 284 7.86 -10.21 -7.12
C TYR A 284 9.00 -10.85 -6.31
N ALA A 285 8.87 -10.80 -5.01
CA ALA A 285 9.79 -11.43 -4.05
C ALA A 285 9.01 -12.18 -2.96
N GLU A 286 9.71 -12.92 -2.11
CA GLU A 286 9.13 -13.42 -0.86
C GLU A 286 8.45 -12.27 -0.10
N CYS A 287 7.28 -12.52 0.47
CA CYS A 287 6.40 -11.48 0.99
C CYS A 287 7.08 -10.58 2.05
N ASN A 288 7.93 -11.14 2.93
CA ASN A 288 8.69 -10.35 3.91
C ASN A 288 9.73 -9.42 3.25
N VAL A 289 10.47 -9.94 2.28
CA VAL A 289 11.45 -9.15 1.51
C VAL A 289 10.74 -8.09 0.66
N ALA A 290 9.62 -8.44 0.03
CA ALA A 290 8.80 -7.51 -0.75
C ALA A 290 8.26 -6.37 0.11
N LEU A 291 7.89 -6.65 1.37
CA LEU A 291 7.49 -5.63 2.35
C LEU A 291 8.61 -4.60 2.57
N ASP A 292 9.80 -5.07 2.91
CA ASP A 292 10.94 -4.19 3.15
C ASP A 292 11.33 -3.42 1.88
N HIS A 293 11.35 -4.10 0.73
CA HIS A 293 11.61 -3.46 -0.56
C HIS A 293 10.58 -2.36 -0.89
N ASN A 294 9.30 -2.56 -0.60
CA ASN A 294 8.30 -1.53 -0.84
C ASN A 294 8.52 -0.29 0.04
N HIS A 295 8.91 -0.46 1.31
CA HIS A 295 9.29 0.66 2.16
C HIS A 295 10.53 1.40 1.64
N ILE A 296 11.54 0.67 1.15
CA ILE A 296 12.73 1.26 0.50
C ILE A 296 12.32 2.03 -0.76
N VAL A 297 11.41 1.48 -1.58
CA VAL A 297 10.86 2.16 -2.77
C VAL A 297 10.22 3.49 -2.38
N MET A 298 9.29 3.49 -1.41
CA MET A 298 8.59 4.70 -0.97
C MET A 298 9.56 5.78 -0.46
N GLN A 299 10.58 5.39 0.31
CA GLN A 299 11.61 6.32 0.80
C GLN A 299 12.47 6.87 -0.34
N THR A 300 12.89 5.99 -1.26
CA THR A 300 13.74 6.38 -2.40
C THR A 300 13.01 7.32 -3.35
N LEU A 301 11.74 7.05 -3.69
CA LEU A 301 10.91 7.94 -4.51
C LEU A 301 10.84 9.36 -3.92
N LYS A 302 10.58 9.49 -2.61
CA LYS A 302 10.52 10.79 -1.93
C LYS A 302 11.87 11.50 -1.92
N ARG A 303 12.95 10.78 -1.64
CA ARG A 303 14.30 11.34 -1.53
C ARG A 303 14.83 11.80 -2.88
N VAL A 304 14.74 10.96 -3.90
CA VAL A 304 15.23 11.27 -5.25
C VAL A 304 14.38 12.36 -5.90
N ALA A 305 13.06 12.42 -5.66
CA ALA A 305 12.23 13.53 -6.13
C ALA A 305 12.76 14.87 -5.63
N CYS A 306 13.16 14.97 -4.36
CA CYS A 306 13.75 16.20 -3.82
C CYS A 306 15.06 16.59 -4.53
N GLN A 307 15.89 15.62 -4.92
CA GLN A 307 17.14 15.88 -5.66
C GLN A 307 16.88 16.45 -7.07
N HIS A 308 15.73 16.11 -7.67
CA HIS A 308 15.27 16.61 -8.97
C HIS A 308 14.39 17.87 -8.87
N GLY A 309 14.32 18.54 -7.71
CA GLY A 309 13.48 19.72 -7.50
C GLY A 309 11.99 19.42 -7.57
N MET A 310 11.60 18.21 -7.22
CA MET A 310 10.21 17.74 -7.19
C MET A 310 9.84 17.21 -5.81
N LYS A 311 8.55 16.98 -5.60
CA LYS A 311 8.00 16.24 -4.46
C LYS A 311 7.19 15.04 -4.96
N CYS A 312 7.42 13.89 -4.34
CA CYS A 312 6.65 12.67 -4.58
C CYS A 312 5.47 12.61 -3.61
N LEU A 313 4.26 12.50 -4.14
CA LEU A 313 3.04 12.35 -3.37
C LEU A 313 2.62 10.89 -3.44
N LEU A 314 2.55 10.25 -2.28
CA LEU A 314 2.06 8.86 -2.13
C LEU A 314 0.62 8.81 -1.62
N HIS A 315 -0.03 9.95 -1.41
CA HIS A 315 -1.44 9.98 -1.01
C HIS A 315 -2.31 9.32 -2.10
N GLU A 316 -3.36 8.61 -1.69
CA GLU A 316 -4.24 7.84 -2.59
C GLU A 316 -5.04 8.74 -3.54
N LYS A 317 -5.37 9.96 -3.15
CA LYS A 317 -6.14 10.92 -3.95
C LYS A 317 -5.61 12.35 -3.76
N PRO A 318 -4.43 12.69 -4.29
CA PRO A 318 -3.87 14.04 -4.12
C PRO A 318 -4.68 15.10 -4.86
N PHE A 319 -5.34 14.75 -5.95
CA PHE A 319 -6.13 15.64 -6.79
C PHE A 319 -7.52 15.05 -7.04
N ALA A 320 -8.56 15.83 -6.75
CA ALA A 320 -9.93 15.43 -7.07
C ALA A 320 -10.17 15.45 -8.59
N GLY A 321 -11.07 14.60 -9.07
CA GLY A 321 -11.49 14.58 -10.48
C GLY A 321 -10.58 13.83 -11.46
N VAL A 322 -9.39 13.39 -11.03
CA VAL A 322 -8.49 12.52 -11.81
C VAL A 322 -8.24 11.20 -11.08
N ASN A 323 -7.58 10.22 -11.72
CA ASN A 323 -7.21 8.96 -11.07
C ASN A 323 -6.44 9.19 -9.77
N GLY A 324 -6.61 8.28 -8.83
CA GLY A 324 -5.82 8.21 -7.62
C GLY A 324 -4.73 7.13 -7.71
N SER A 325 -3.91 7.02 -6.68
CA SER A 325 -2.81 6.05 -6.58
C SER A 325 -3.12 4.95 -5.57
N GLY A 326 -2.72 3.74 -5.90
CA GLY A 326 -2.74 2.57 -5.04
C GLY A 326 -1.46 1.77 -5.16
N LYS A 327 -1.54 0.53 -4.65
CA LYS A 327 -0.61 -0.56 -4.97
C LYS A 327 -1.45 -1.72 -5.45
N HIS A 328 -1.07 -2.34 -6.56
CA HIS A 328 -1.66 -3.61 -6.94
C HIS A 328 -0.77 -4.72 -6.39
N ASP A 329 -1.27 -5.43 -5.37
CA ASP A 329 -0.53 -6.52 -4.74
C ASP A 329 -0.73 -7.81 -5.53
N ASN A 330 0.28 -8.19 -6.31
CA ASN A 330 0.32 -9.45 -7.05
C ASN A 330 0.79 -10.57 -6.11
N TRP A 331 -0.16 -11.33 -5.57
CA TRP A 331 0.06 -12.37 -4.57
C TRP A 331 0.00 -13.78 -5.15
N SER A 332 0.93 -14.64 -4.74
CA SER A 332 0.97 -16.06 -5.12
C SER A 332 1.61 -16.93 -4.03
N LEU A 333 1.50 -18.26 -4.16
CA LEU A 333 2.10 -19.25 -3.25
C LEU A 333 3.05 -20.14 -4.01
N THR A 334 4.31 -20.19 -3.59
CA THR A 334 5.35 -20.98 -4.27
C THR A 334 6.06 -21.90 -3.28
N THR A 335 6.28 -23.15 -3.69
CA THR A 335 7.07 -24.12 -2.93
C THR A 335 8.57 -23.83 -3.03
N ASP A 336 9.38 -24.35 -2.10
CA ASP A 336 10.83 -24.23 -2.11
C ASP A 336 11.50 -24.94 -3.31
N ASP A 337 10.79 -25.87 -3.97
CA ASP A 337 11.21 -26.51 -5.23
C ASP A 337 10.62 -25.83 -6.49
N GLY A 338 10.05 -24.61 -6.33
CA GLY A 338 9.66 -23.71 -7.43
C GLY A 338 8.31 -23.98 -8.06
N LYS A 339 7.42 -24.74 -7.44
CA LYS A 339 6.06 -24.95 -7.96
C LYS A 339 5.12 -23.90 -7.42
N ASN A 340 4.42 -23.22 -8.32
CA ASN A 340 3.37 -22.26 -7.97
C ASN A 340 2.03 -22.99 -7.78
N LEU A 341 1.41 -22.84 -6.62
CA LEU A 341 0.12 -23.47 -6.31
C LEU A 341 -1.05 -22.86 -7.10
N LEU A 342 -0.87 -21.66 -7.64
CA LEU A 342 -1.84 -20.94 -8.46
C LEU A 342 -1.58 -21.11 -9.98
N GLU A 343 -0.70 -22.04 -10.37
CA GLU A 343 -0.47 -22.38 -11.78
C GLU A 343 -1.55 -23.35 -12.28
N PRO A 344 -2.50 -22.94 -13.14
CA PRO A 344 -3.58 -23.79 -13.60
C PRO A 344 -3.10 -24.87 -14.56
N GLY A 345 -1.96 -24.66 -15.22
CA GLY A 345 -1.47 -25.53 -16.28
C GLY A 345 -2.23 -25.36 -17.59
N LYS A 346 -1.97 -26.30 -18.53
CA LYS A 346 -2.59 -26.29 -19.89
C LYS A 346 -4.05 -26.75 -19.88
N THR A 347 -4.42 -27.55 -18.90
CA THR A 347 -5.74 -28.17 -18.74
C THR A 347 -6.24 -27.93 -17.31
N PRO A 348 -6.68 -26.70 -16.98
CA PRO A 348 -7.13 -26.35 -15.62
C PRO A 348 -8.18 -27.30 -15.04
N HIS A 349 -9.10 -27.81 -15.86
CA HIS A 349 -10.15 -28.73 -15.48
C HIS A 349 -9.65 -30.09 -14.99
N GLU A 350 -8.44 -30.51 -15.35
CA GLU A 350 -7.80 -31.75 -14.88
C GLU A 350 -6.92 -31.54 -13.65
N ASN A 351 -6.58 -30.29 -13.32
CA ASN A 351 -5.68 -29.96 -12.21
C ASN A 351 -6.43 -29.85 -10.89
N ILE A 352 -6.76 -30.97 -10.29
CA ILE A 352 -7.59 -31.06 -9.09
C ILE A 352 -6.96 -30.32 -7.90
N GLN A 353 -5.64 -30.36 -7.73
CA GLN A 353 -4.96 -29.60 -6.69
C GLN A 353 -5.17 -28.09 -6.87
N PHE A 354 -4.99 -27.58 -8.10
CA PHE A 354 -5.23 -26.18 -8.41
C PHE A 354 -6.70 -25.79 -8.17
N LEU A 355 -7.64 -26.62 -8.61
CA LEU A 355 -9.08 -26.34 -8.39
C LEU A 355 -9.46 -26.31 -6.91
N LEU A 356 -8.88 -27.16 -6.08
CA LEU A 356 -9.08 -27.09 -4.65
C LEU A 356 -8.47 -25.81 -4.06
N VAL A 357 -7.25 -25.45 -4.44
CA VAL A 357 -6.61 -24.20 -4.00
C VAL A 357 -7.46 -23.00 -4.41
N LEU A 358 -7.91 -22.94 -5.67
CA LEU A 358 -8.76 -21.88 -6.18
C LEU A 358 -10.06 -21.73 -5.39
N THR A 359 -10.79 -22.85 -5.17
CA THR A 359 -12.07 -22.82 -4.45
C THR A 359 -11.90 -22.53 -2.96
N CYS A 360 -10.78 -22.90 -2.35
CA CYS A 360 -10.40 -22.46 -1.00
C CYS A 360 -10.17 -20.94 -0.93
N ILE A 361 -9.54 -20.34 -1.96
CA ILE A 361 -9.35 -18.88 -2.01
C ILE A 361 -10.70 -18.17 -2.19
N LEU A 362 -11.58 -18.67 -3.05
CA LEU A 362 -12.95 -18.13 -3.18
C LEU A 362 -13.70 -18.16 -1.85
N LYS A 363 -13.62 -19.29 -1.13
CA LYS A 363 -14.18 -19.41 0.21
C LYS A 363 -13.59 -18.41 1.19
N ALA A 364 -12.27 -18.27 1.21
CA ALA A 364 -11.57 -17.35 2.09
C ALA A 364 -12.01 -15.91 1.87
N VAL A 365 -12.03 -15.46 0.62
CA VAL A 365 -12.40 -14.10 0.22
C VAL A 365 -13.88 -13.82 0.51
N ASP A 366 -14.78 -14.74 0.18
CA ASP A 366 -16.21 -14.59 0.48
C ASP A 366 -16.51 -14.56 1.99
N THR A 367 -15.89 -15.45 2.76
CA THR A 367 -16.09 -15.53 4.21
C THR A 367 -15.58 -14.32 4.96
N HIS A 368 -14.44 -13.74 4.50
CA HIS A 368 -13.72 -12.65 5.15
C HIS A 368 -13.62 -11.38 4.29
N ALA A 369 -14.62 -11.14 3.43
CA ALA A 369 -14.65 -9.96 2.56
C ALA A 369 -14.59 -8.64 3.36
N ASP A 370 -15.22 -8.59 4.52
CA ASP A 370 -15.19 -7.48 5.47
C ASP A 370 -13.77 -7.19 5.99
N LEU A 371 -13.06 -8.24 6.39
CA LEU A 371 -11.69 -8.13 6.91
C LEU A 371 -10.69 -7.79 5.79
N LEU A 372 -10.87 -8.36 4.60
CA LEU A 372 -10.04 -8.02 3.44
C LEU A 372 -10.25 -6.56 3.02
N ARG A 373 -11.50 -6.05 3.05
CA ARG A 373 -11.79 -4.63 2.83
C ARG A 373 -11.15 -3.75 3.92
N GLU A 374 -11.19 -4.18 5.18
CA GLU A 374 -10.57 -3.47 6.30
C GLU A 374 -9.05 -3.34 6.11
N SER A 375 -8.40 -4.37 5.60
CA SER A 375 -6.94 -4.37 5.36
C SER A 375 -6.46 -3.29 4.38
N ALA A 376 -7.36 -2.76 3.56
CA ALA A 376 -7.13 -1.66 2.63
C ALA A 376 -7.84 -0.35 3.08
N ALA A 377 -8.24 -0.25 4.35
CA ALA A 377 -8.93 0.91 4.88
C ALA A 377 -7.95 2.01 5.29
N ASP A 378 -8.09 3.18 4.67
CA ASP A 378 -7.31 4.39 4.92
C ASP A 378 -8.15 5.62 4.56
N PRO A 379 -7.98 6.78 5.23
CA PRO A 379 -8.72 8.01 4.87
C PRO A 379 -8.55 8.39 3.40
N GLY A 380 -7.38 8.16 2.81
CA GLY A 380 -7.11 8.43 1.39
C GLY A 380 -7.91 7.52 0.46
N ASN A 381 -8.07 6.25 0.81
CA ASN A 381 -8.88 5.31 0.06
C ASN A 381 -10.38 5.62 0.09
N ASP A 382 -10.89 6.29 1.13
CA ASP A 382 -12.28 6.77 1.16
C ASP A 382 -12.56 7.76 0.01
N HIS A 383 -11.53 8.49 -0.46
CA HIS A 383 -11.61 9.39 -1.61
C HIS A 383 -11.29 8.73 -2.95
N ARG A 384 -10.53 7.61 -2.95
CA ARG A 384 -10.05 6.94 -4.17
C ARG A 384 -11.01 5.88 -4.68
N LEU A 385 -11.57 5.02 -3.80
CA LEU A 385 -12.33 3.84 -4.21
C LEU A 385 -13.63 4.17 -4.94
N GLY A 386 -13.98 3.35 -5.93
CA GLY A 386 -15.27 3.39 -6.60
C GLY A 386 -15.32 4.15 -7.91
N ALA A 387 -14.21 4.70 -8.41
CA ALA A 387 -14.13 5.38 -9.71
C ALA A 387 -12.69 5.47 -10.22
N ASN A 388 -12.52 5.81 -11.50
CA ASN A 388 -11.22 6.13 -12.10
C ASN A 388 -10.17 5.02 -11.88
N GLU A 389 -10.48 3.81 -12.32
CA GLU A 389 -9.64 2.59 -12.20
C GLU A 389 -9.43 2.07 -10.78
N ALA A 390 -9.89 2.76 -9.75
CA ALA A 390 -9.91 2.24 -8.39
C ALA A 390 -11.12 1.31 -8.18
N PRO A 391 -10.94 0.12 -7.57
CA PRO A 391 -12.03 -0.83 -7.39
C PRO A 391 -13.14 -0.25 -6.49
N PRO A 392 -14.40 -0.76 -6.62
CA PRO A 392 -15.47 -0.41 -5.71
C PRO A 392 -15.22 -0.98 -4.31
N ALA A 393 -15.91 -0.45 -3.31
CA ALA A 393 -15.79 -0.90 -1.90
C ALA A 393 -16.36 -2.30 -1.64
N ILE A 394 -16.91 -2.96 -2.64
CA ILE A 394 -17.42 -4.33 -2.58
C ILE A 394 -16.32 -5.29 -3.02
N ILE A 395 -15.95 -6.24 -2.17
CA ILE A 395 -15.00 -7.29 -2.54
C ILE A 395 -15.69 -8.30 -3.46
N SER A 396 -15.15 -8.48 -4.66
CA SER A 396 -15.51 -9.52 -5.61
C SER A 396 -14.26 -10.10 -6.27
N VAL A 397 -14.38 -11.28 -6.85
CA VAL A 397 -13.28 -12.01 -7.49
C VAL A 397 -13.55 -12.12 -8.98
N PHE A 398 -12.58 -11.71 -9.79
CA PHE A 398 -12.55 -11.94 -11.23
C PHE A 398 -11.67 -13.16 -11.53
N LEU A 399 -12.20 -14.12 -12.29
CA LEU A 399 -11.49 -15.34 -12.68
C LEU A 399 -11.15 -15.39 -14.18
N GLY A 400 -11.92 -14.70 -15.01
CA GLY A 400 -11.86 -14.75 -16.46
C GLY A 400 -12.62 -15.95 -17.05
N GLU A 401 -12.98 -15.83 -18.34
CA GLU A 401 -13.89 -16.75 -19.04
C GLU A 401 -13.54 -18.24 -18.88
N GLN A 402 -12.23 -18.58 -18.92
CA GLN A 402 -11.80 -19.98 -18.87
C GLN A 402 -12.09 -20.63 -17.51
N LEU A 403 -11.74 -19.95 -16.41
CA LEU A 403 -11.93 -20.51 -15.06
C LEU A 403 -13.37 -20.39 -14.60
N GLU A 404 -14.11 -19.39 -15.07
CA GLU A 404 -15.55 -19.29 -14.83
C GLU A 404 -16.32 -20.44 -15.50
N ASP A 405 -15.99 -20.75 -16.75
CA ASP A 405 -16.56 -21.92 -17.45
C ASP A 405 -16.27 -23.23 -16.67
N VAL A 406 -15.02 -23.42 -16.21
CA VAL A 406 -14.67 -24.62 -15.41
C VAL A 406 -15.46 -24.62 -14.09
N LEU A 407 -15.61 -23.48 -13.43
CA LEU A 407 -16.37 -23.36 -12.18
C LEU A 407 -17.86 -23.69 -12.41
N GLU A 408 -18.46 -23.18 -13.48
CA GLU A 408 -19.85 -23.47 -13.85
C GLU A 408 -20.09 -24.95 -14.15
N GLN A 409 -19.14 -25.62 -14.83
CA GLN A 409 -19.20 -27.06 -15.04
C GLN A 409 -19.18 -27.81 -13.70
N LEU A 410 -18.28 -27.46 -12.78
CA LEU A 410 -18.19 -28.06 -11.44
C LEU A 410 -19.49 -27.88 -10.63
N ILE A 411 -20.08 -26.70 -10.69
CA ILE A 411 -21.34 -26.41 -9.98
C ILE A 411 -22.52 -27.19 -10.56
N SER A 412 -22.64 -27.19 -11.89
CA SER A 412 -23.82 -27.76 -12.58
C SER A 412 -23.80 -29.28 -12.62
N THR A 413 -22.66 -29.89 -12.93
CA THR A 413 -22.52 -31.33 -13.17
C THR A 413 -21.72 -32.05 -12.07
N GLY A 414 -20.89 -31.33 -11.34
CA GLY A 414 -19.93 -31.88 -10.36
C GLY A 414 -18.60 -32.26 -10.95
N GLU A 415 -18.45 -32.20 -12.26
CA GLU A 415 -17.21 -32.51 -12.98
C GLU A 415 -16.96 -31.45 -14.07
N ALA A 416 -15.71 -31.02 -14.24
CA ALA A 416 -15.30 -30.22 -15.37
C ALA A 416 -14.65 -31.10 -16.43
N THR A 417 -15.20 -31.10 -17.64
CA THR A 417 -14.81 -32.02 -18.73
C THR A 417 -13.91 -31.37 -19.80
N HIS A 418 -13.84 -30.04 -19.81
CA HIS A 418 -13.02 -29.28 -20.75
C HIS A 418 -12.65 -27.92 -20.18
N SER A 419 -11.67 -27.29 -20.83
CA SER A 419 -11.32 -25.87 -20.61
C SER A 419 -11.34 -25.14 -21.93
N LEU A 420 -11.79 -23.91 -21.93
CA LEU A 420 -11.75 -23.03 -23.09
C LEU A 420 -10.29 -22.83 -23.51
N LYS A 421 -10.03 -22.86 -24.81
CA LYS A 421 -8.69 -22.63 -25.36
C LYS A 421 -8.58 -21.17 -25.80
N GLY A 422 -7.50 -20.52 -25.42
CA GLY A 422 -7.12 -19.24 -26.01
C GLY A 422 -6.96 -19.38 -27.53
N GLY A 423 -7.50 -18.40 -28.27
CA GLY A 423 -7.37 -18.34 -29.72
C GLY A 423 -6.01 -17.76 -30.15
N LYS A 424 -5.78 -17.71 -31.47
CA LYS A 424 -4.72 -16.88 -32.04
C LYS A 424 -5.30 -15.55 -32.51
N LEU A 425 -4.64 -14.47 -32.19
CA LEU A 425 -4.89 -13.16 -32.76
C LEU A 425 -4.10 -13.04 -34.06
N GLN A 426 -4.81 -12.84 -35.16
CA GLN A 426 -4.19 -12.53 -36.45
C GLN A 426 -4.38 -11.03 -36.73
N THR A 427 -3.28 -10.33 -36.87
CA THR A 427 -3.28 -8.88 -37.12
C THR A 427 -3.66 -8.56 -38.60
N GLY A 428 -3.70 -9.56 -39.47
CA GLY A 428 -3.90 -9.39 -40.90
C GLY A 428 -2.71 -8.79 -41.65
N VAL A 429 -1.55 -8.75 -41.02
CA VAL A 429 -0.28 -8.27 -41.57
C VAL A 429 0.72 -9.42 -41.62
N ASP A 430 1.16 -9.80 -42.81
CA ASP A 430 2.04 -10.99 -43.03
C ASP A 430 3.39 -10.93 -42.31
N THR A 431 3.87 -9.73 -42.01
CA THR A 431 5.14 -9.51 -41.31
C THR A 431 5.04 -9.54 -39.78
N LEU A 432 3.82 -9.57 -39.23
CA LEU A 432 3.58 -9.66 -37.81
C LEU A 432 3.33 -11.12 -37.39
N PRO A 433 3.91 -11.57 -36.27
CA PRO A 433 3.65 -12.92 -35.78
C PRO A 433 2.22 -13.10 -35.32
N ASP A 434 1.70 -14.33 -35.44
CA ASP A 434 0.47 -14.72 -34.75
C ASP A 434 0.68 -14.58 -33.24
N LEU A 435 -0.21 -13.86 -32.57
CA LEU A 435 -0.19 -13.69 -31.12
C LEU A 435 -1.13 -14.72 -30.48
N ALA A 436 -0.66 -15.41 -29.44
CA ALA A 436 -1.56 -16.20 -28.61
C ALA A 436 -2.52 -15.24 -27.89
N LYS A 437 -3.83 -15.45 -28.06
CA LYS A 437 -4.84 -14.76 -27.27
C LYS A 437 -4.80 -15.33 -25.86
N ASP A 438 -4.60 -14.49 -24.86
CA ASP A 438 -4.75 -14.88 -23.46
C ASP A 438 -6.20 -15.35 -23.25
N ALA A 439 -6.40 -16.44 -22.56
CA ALA A 439 -7.72 -16.96 -22.27
C ALA A 439 -8.46 -16.13 -21.20
N THR A 440 -7.75 -15.21 -20.57
CA THR A 440 -8.27 -14.31 -19.54
C THR A 440 -8.08 -12.86 -19.99
N ASP A 441 -9.16 -12.13 -20.19
CA ASP A 441 -9.11 -10.67 -20.29
C ASP A 441 -9.02 -10.08 -18.87
N ARG A 442 -8.61 -8.81 -18.75
CA ARG A 442 -8.52 -8.12 -17.46
C ARG A 442 -9.78 -7.29 -17.20
N ASN A 443 -10.43 -7.51 -16.05
CA ASN A 443 -11.47 -6.62 -15.57
C ASN A 443 -10.84 -5.55 -14.64
N ARG A 444 -10.68 -4.34 -15.16
CA ARG A 444 -10.05 -3.22 -14.42
C ARG A 444 -10.86 -2.76 -13.21
N THR A 445 -12.14 -3.11 -13.11
CA THR A 445 -13.00 -2.73 -11.98
C THR A 445 -13.02 -3.77 -10.88
N SER A 446 -12.42 -4.95 -11.08
CA SER A 446 -12.38 -6.01 -10.07
C SER A 446 -11.38 -5.68 -8.95
N PRO A 447 -11.78 -5.76 -7.69
CA PRO A 447 -10.88 -5.54 -6.56
C PRO A 447 -9.90 -6.70 -6.31
N PHE A 448 -10.23 -7.92 -6.73
CA PHE A 448 -9.41 -9.10 -6.55
C PHE A 448 -9.49 -9.99 -7.80
N ALA A 449 -8.45 -9.95 -8.63
CA ALA A 449 -8.45 -10.56 -9.95
C ALA A 449 -7.41 -11.67 -10.09
N PHE A 450 -7.81 -12.81 -10.65
CA PHE A 450 -6.88 -13.85 -11.08
C PHE A 450 -6.22 -13.45 -12.41
N THR A 451 -4.89 -13.43 -12.44
CA THR A 451 -4.10 -12.98 -13.60
C THR A 451 -3.11 -14.04 -14.06
N GLY A 452 -3.62 -15.24 -14.34
CA GLY A 452 -2.88 -16.35 -14.93
C GLY A 452 -2.25 -17.33 -13.92
N ASN A 453 -1.49 -16.86 -12.96
CA ASN A 453 -0.88 -17.69 -11.90
C ASN A 453 -0.71 -16.98 -10.56
N LYS A 454 -1.49 -15.94 -10.36
CA LYS A 454 -1.49 -15.10 -9.16
C LYS A 454 -2.83 -14.38 -9.03
N PHE A 455 -3.12 -13.89 -7.85
CA PHE A 455 -4.19 -12.92 -7.61
C PHE A 455 -3.61 -11.52 -7.45
N GLU A 456 -4.29 -10.55 -7.99
CA GLU A 456 -3.98 -9.14 -7.90
C GLU A 456 -5.01 -8.45 -7.01
N PHE A 457 -4.59 -7.97 -5.83
CA PHE A 457 -5.44 -7.21 -4.93
C PHE A 457 -5.23 -5.71 -5.15
N ARG A 458 -6.24 -5.05 -5.72
CA ARG A 458 -6.15 -3.68 -6.26
C ARG A 458 -6.55 -2.57 -5.30
N MET A 459 -7.08 -2.92 -4.12
CA MET A 459 -7.51 -1.93 -3.12
C MET A 459 -6.36 -1.37 -2.27
N VAL A 460 -5.19 -1.99 -2.28
CA VAL A 460 -4.11 -1.64 -1.36
C VAL A 460 -3.72 -0.17 -1.49
N VAL A 461 -3.55 0.47 -0.34
CA VAL A 461 -3.26 1.90 -0.24
C VAL A 461 -1.85 2.25 -0.74
N SER A 462 -1.69 3.43 -1.36
CA SER A 462 -0.42 3.84 -1.94
C SER A 462 0.63 4.18 -0.89
N ARG A 463 0.27 4.89 0.16
CA ARG A 463 1.21 5.46 1.15
C ARG A 463 1.56 4.54 2.32
N ASP A 464 0.78 3.48 2.55
CA ASP A 464 0.95 2.60 3.71
C ASP A 464 1.66 1.29 3.37
N SER A 465 1.89 0.48 4.37
CA SER A 465 2.53 -0.83 4.28
C SER A 465 1.64 -1.86 3.57
N ILE A 466 2.27 -2.72 2.78
CA ILE A 466 1.59 -3.90 2.21
C ILE A 466 1.38 -5.03 3.24
N ALA A 467 1.89 -4.88 4.47
CA ALA A 467 1.78 -5.93 5.49
C ALA A 467 0.33 -6.26 5.83
N GLY A 468 -0.51 -5.26 6.10
CA GLY A 468 -1.91 -5.47 6.48
C GLY A 468 -2.69 -6.36 5.50
N PRO A 469 -2.78 -6.00 4.22
CA PRO A 469 -3.42 -6.83 3.20
C PRO A 469 -2.87 -8.26 3.12
N ASN A 470 -1.55 -8.40 3.19
CA ASN A 470 -0.91 -9.72 3.09
C ASN A 470 -1.08 -10.56 4.36
N VAL A 471 -1.10 -9.95 5.55
CA VAL A 471 -1.44 -10.64 6.81
C VAL A 471 -2.84 -11.24 6.73
N VAL A 472 -3.81 -10.44 6.30
CA VAL A 472 -5.19 -10.90 6.16
C VAL A 472 -5.28 -12.00 5.10
N LEU A 473 -4.75 -11.77 3.90
CA LEU A 473 -4.84 -12.72 2.79
C LEU A 473 -4.19 -14.07 3.13
N ASN A 474 -2.97 -14.06 3.68
CA ASN A 474 -2.29 -15.27 4.12
C ASN A 474 -3.10 -16.04 5.17
N THR A 475 -3.71 -15.34 6.13
CA THR A 475 -4.41 -16.00 7.26
C THR A 475 -5.77 -16.56 6.85
N ILE A 476 -6.57 -15.81 6.07
CA ILE A 476 -7.87 -16.31 5.60
C ILE A 476 -7.72 -17.51 4.67
N VAL A 477 -6.67 -17.53 3.84
CA VAL A 477 -6.37 -18.68 2.97
C VAL A 477 -5.84 -19.86 3.80
N ALA A 478 -5.01 -19.61 4.81
CA ALA A 478 -4.58 -20.65 5.74
C ALA A 478 -5.77 -21.30 6.46
N GLU A 479 -6.78 -20.52 6.85
CA GLU A 479 -8.01 -21.05 7.46
C GLU A 479 -8.76 -21.96 6.49
N ALA A 480 -8.97 -21.50 5.25
CA ALA A 480 -9.66 -22.31 4.23
C ALA A 480 -8.90 -23.62 3.93
N PHE A 481 -7.58 -23.58 3.85
CA PHE A 481 -6.76 -24.80 3.69
C PHE A 481 -6.85 -25.72 4.90
N SER A 482 -6.81 -25.17 6.14
CA SER A 482 -6.98 -25.95 7.36
C SER A 482 -8.31 -26.68 7.39
N GLU A 483 -9.41 -26.01 7.05
CA GLU A 483 -10.74 -26.62 7.00
C GLU A 483 -10.86 -27.69 5.91
N ALA A 484 -10.28 -27.45 4.73
CA ALA A 484 -10.23 -28.43 3.66
C ALA A 484 -9.46 -29.69 4.12
N CYS A 485 -8.28 -29.50 4.73
CA CYS A 485 -7.49 -30.62 5.26
C CYS A 485 -8.24 -31.40 6.35
N ASP A 486 -8.96 -30.72 7.27
CA ASP A 486 -9.74 -31.36 8.33
C ASP A 486 -10.83 -32.30 7.78
N VAL A 487 -11.37 -32.01 6.60
CA VAL A 487 -12.32 -32.86 5.88
C VAL A 487 -11.60 -33.99 5.17
N LEU A 488 -10.59 -33.68 4.40
CA LEU A 488 -9.90 -34.65 3.53
C LEU A 488 -9.10 -35.71 4.30
N GLU A 489 -8.51 -35.37 5.43
CA GLU A 489 -7.79 -36.30 6.30
C GLU A 489 -8.66 -37.36 6.93
N LYS A 490 -9.97 -37.13 7.05
CA LYS A 490 -10.96 -38.05 7.62
C LYS A 490 -11.70 -38.87 6.57
N ALA A 491 -11.45 -38.60 5.30
CA ALA A 491 -12.18 -39.26 4.20
C ALA A 491 -11.65 -40.68 3.95
N ASP A 492 -12.57 -41.62 3.80
CA ASP A 492 -12.24 -43.02 3.43
C ASP A 492 -11.76 -43.10 1.95
N ASN A 493 -12.27 -42.24 1.07
CA ASN A 493 -11.89 -42.12 -0.32
C ASN A 493 -11.51 -40.68 -0.62
N PHE A 494 -10.19 -40.43 -0.76
CA PHE A 494 -9.64 -39.11 -0.98
C PHE A 494 -10.10 -38.49 -2.31
N ASP A 495 -10.10 -39.26 -3.40
CA ASP A 495 -10.45 -38.72 -4.73
C ASP A 495 -11.92 -38.29 -4.79
N GLU A 496 -12.83 -39.03 -4.20
CA GLU A 496 -14.24 -38.64 -4.12
C GLU A 496 -14.41 -37.42 -3.22
N ALA A 497 -13.79 -37.44 -2.04
CA ALA A 497 -13.92 -36.36 -1.08
C ALA A 497 -13.38 -35.01 -1.57
N VAL A 498 -12.27 -35.02 -2.35
CA VAL A 498 -11.72 -33.77 -2.91
C VAL A 498 -12.63 -33.18 -4.00
N HIS A 499 -13.24 -34.01 -4.84
CA HIS A 499 -14.19 -33.54 -5.84
C HIS A 499 -15.47 -32.99 -5.21
N ASP A 500 -16.01 -33.68 -4.20
CA ASP A 500 -17.16 -33.20 -3.44
C ASP A 500 -16.88 -31.88 -2.73
N LEU A 501 -15.68 -31.73 -2.18
CA LEU A 501 -15.28 -30.51 -1.49
C LEU A 501 -15.12 -29.33 -2.46
N ILE A 502 -14.49 -29.56 -3.61
CA ILE A 502 -14.37 -28.55 -4.68
C ILE A 502 -15.76 -28.09 -5.15
N LYS A 503 -16.65 -29.05 -5.43
CA LYS A 503 -18.03 -28.75 -5.82
C LYS A 503 -18.77 -27.96 -4.75
N LYS A 504 -18.64 -28.37 -3.48
CA LYS A 504 -19.25 -27.69 -2.35
C LYS A 504 -18.78 -26.24 -2.28
N TYR A 505 -17.47 -26.01 -2.24
CA TYR A 505 -16.91 -24.67 -2.12
C TYR A 505 -17.24 -23.80 -3.34
N ALA A 506 -17.17 -24.36 -4.55
CA ALA A 506 -17.58 -23.67 -5.76
C ALA A 506 -19.05 -23.20 -5.67
N THR A 507 -19.95 -24.08 -5.24
CA THR A 507 -21.38 -23.78 -5.13
C THR A 507 -21.70 -22.75 -4.04
N GLU A 508 -21.09 -22.89 -2.85
CA GLU A 508 -21.38 -22.03 -1.70
C GLU A 508 -20.80 -20.61 -1.87
N HIS A 509 -19.66 -20.49 -2.56
CA HIS A 509 -18.90 -19.25 -2.65
C HIS A 509 -18.86 -18.60 -4.04
N GLN A 510 -19.60 -19.14 -5.05
CA GLN A 510 -19.72 -18.49 -6.37
C GLN A 510 -20.27 -17.06 -6.30
N LYS A 511 -20.97 -16.71 -5.24
CA LYS A 511 -21.58 -15.39 -5.06
C LYS A 511 -20.55 -14.25 -5.04
N VAL A 512 -19.27 -14.53 -4.71
CA VAL A 512 -18.19 -13.54 -4.72
C VAL A 512 -17.60 -13.36 -6.11
N VAL A 513 -17.82 -14.31 -7.04
CA VAL A 513 -17.30 -14.24 -8.43
C VAL A 513 -18.15 -13.26 -9.24
N PHE A 514 -17.49 -12.32 -9.88
CA PHE A 514 -18.15 -11.32 -10.72
C PHE A 514 -17.25 -10.85 -11.88
N ASP A 515 -17.76 -10.99 -13.08
CA ASP A 515 -17.14 -10.52 -14.32
C ASP A 515 -18.06 -9.48 -15.00
N GLY A 516 -18.05 -8.26 -14.48
CA GLY A 516 -18.89 -7.18 -14.99
C GLY A 516 -18.35 -5.82 -14.61
N ASN A 517 -19.09 -4.77 -14.95
CA ASN A 517 -18.73 -3.40 -14.56
C ASN A 517 -19.02 -3.17 -13.07
N GLY A 518 -17.96 -3.22 -12.24
CA GLY A 518 -18.02 -2.99 -10.79
C GLY A 518 -18.45 -1.57 -10.38
N TYR A 519 -18.47 -0.61 -11.30
CA TYR A 519 -18.92 0.77 -11.03
C TYR A 519 -20.42 0.98 -11.26
N SER A 520 -21.13 -0.01 -11.78
CA SER A 520 -22.56 0.13 -12.08
C SER A 520 -23.43 0.04 -10.82
N ASP A 521 -24.51 0.84 -10.78
CA ASP A 521 -25.53 0.72 -9.73
C ASP A 521 -26.15 -0.68 -9.70
N ALA A 522 -26.30 -1.31 -10.87
CA ALA A 522 -26.78 -2.67 -10.99
C ALA A 522 -25.90 -3.69 -10.26
N TRP A 523 -24.57 -3.47 -10.21
CA TRP A 523 -23.68 -4.30 -9.40
C TRP A 523 -23.90 -4.09 -7.92
N VAL A 524 -24.10 -2.86 -7.47
CA VAL A 524 -24.37 -2.58 -6.05
C VAL A 524 -25.63 -3.30 -5.59
N GLU A 525 -26.71 -3.24 -6.37
CA GLU A 525 -27.97 -3.95 -6.10
C GLU A 525 -27.80 -5.48 -6.10
N GLU A 526 -27.06 -6.01 -7.08
CA GLU A 526 -26.77 -7.44 -7.17
C GLU A 526 -25.88 -7.93 -6.02
N ALA A 527 -24.86 -7.16 -5.63
CA ALA A 527 -24.01 -7.49 -4.50
C ALA A 527 -24.77 -7.54 -3.17
N GLU A 528 -25.70 -6.60 -2.97
CA GLU A 528 -26.59 -6.60 -1.82
C GLU A 528 -27.48 -7.84 -1.82
N ARG A 529 -28.06 -8.20 -2.98
CA ARG A 529 -28.88 -9.43 -3.15
C ARG A 529 -28.05 -10.70 -2.84
N ARG A 530 -26.77 -10.72 -3.19
CA ARG A 530 -25.84 -11.82 -2.89
C ARG A 530 -25.36 -11.82 -1.43
N GLY A 531 -25.66 -10.77 -0.65
CA GLY A 531 -25.21 -10.61 0.73
C GLY A 531 -23.71 -10.26 0.84
N LEU A 532 -23.14 -9.64 -0.19
CA LEU A 532 -21.76 -9.14 -0.16
C LEU A 532 -21.71 -7.77 0.55
N PRO A 533 -20.76 -7.54 1.47
CA PRO A 533 -20.66 -6.28 2.18
C PRO A 533 -20.19 -5.16 1.26
N ASN A 534 -20.81 -3.97 1.41
CA ASN A 534 -20.40 -2.74 0.75
C ASN A 534 -19.95 -1.73 1.80
N ILE A 535 -18.68 -1.81 2.17
CA ILE A 535 -18.07 -1.01 3.25
C ILE A 535 -17.35 0.17 2.62
N LYS A 536 -17.98 1.35 2.65
CA LYS A 536 -17.55 2.52 1.89
C LYS A 536 -16.42 3.30 2.52
N SER A 537 -16.33 3.31 3.86
CA SER A 537 -15.36 4.14 4.58
C SER A 537 -14.47 3.33 5.53
N MET A 538 -13.34 3.94 5.91
CA MET A 538 -12.43 3.37 6.89
C MET A 538 -13.10 3.17 8.26
N VAL A 539 -13.90 4.12 8.74
CA VAL A 539 -14.57 4.02 10.05
C VAL A 539 -15.60 2.91 10.09
N GLU A 540 -16.19 2.55 8.95
CA GLU A 540 -17.12 1.41 8.83
C GLU A 540 -16.36 0.07 8.71
N ALA A 541 -15.13 0.09 8.21
CA ALA A 541 -14.33 -1.10 8.00
C ALA A 541 -13.61 -1.59 9.29
N ILE A 542 -13.11 -0.68 10.10
CA ILE A 542 -12.30 -0.99 11.30
C ILE A 542 -12.97 -2.03 12.23
N PRO A 543 -14.30 -2.02 12.50
CA PRO A 543 -14.92 -3.01 13.36
C PRO A 543 -14.76 -4.48 12.92
N ALA A 544 -14.41 -4.73 11.64
CA ALA A 544 -14.16 -6.08 11.17
C ALA A 544 -12.99 -6.76 11.90
N LEU A 545 -12.01 -5.99 12.40
CA LEU A 545 -10.86 -6.51 13.16
C LEU A 545 -11.26 -7.17 14.50
N THR A 546 -12.32 -6.70 15.13
CA THR A 546 -12.70 -7.09 16.49
C THR A 546 -13.94 -7.96 16.53
N THR A 547 -14.38 -8.48 15.38
CA THR A 547 -15.44 -9.49 15.33
C THR A 547 -14.96 -10.82 15.93
N ASP A 548 -15.86 -11.59 16.55
CA ASP A 548 -15.53 -12.92 17.07
C ASP A 548 -14.94 -13.83 15.98
N LYS A 549 -15.45 -13.71 14.75
CA LYS A 549 -14.92 -14.42 13.56
C LYS A 549 -13.44 -14.11 13.34
N ALA A 550 -13.06 -12.84 13.29
CA ALA A 550 -11.69 -12.41 13.06
C ALA A 550 -10.78 -12.81 14.24
N ILE A 551 -11.19 -12.54 15.48
CA ILE A 551 -10.43 -12.88 16.69
C ILE A 551 -10.15 -14.39 16.74
N ASN A 552 -11.16 -15.23 16.59
CA ASN A 552 -11.01 -16.69 16.65
C ASN A 552 -10.06 -17.20 15.55
N MET A 553 -10.16 -16.69 14.32
CA MET A 553 -9.27 -17.05 13.24
C MET A 553 -7.81 -16.64 13.54
N PHE A 554 -7.57 -15.40 13.89
CA PHE A 554 -6.21 -14.92 14.15
C PHE A 554 -5.55 -15.60 15.34
N GLU A 555 -6.29 -15.85 16.42
CA GLU A 555 -5.79 -16.59 17.58
C GLU A 555 -5.52 -18.06 17.25
N LYS A 556 -6.39 -18.73 16.46
CA LYS A 556 -6.18 -20.11 15.99
C LYS A 556 -4.83 -20.26 15.28
N PHE A 557 -4.49 -19.32 14.43
CA PHE A 557 -3.24 -19.34 13.65
C PHE A 557 -2.09 -18.56 14.31
N LYS A 558 -2.28 -18.05 15.53
CA LYS A 558 -1.26 -17.31 16.31
C LYS A 558 -0.70 -16.08 15.59
N VAL A 559 -1.51 -15.44 14.75
CA VAL A 559 -1.14 -14.24 14.01
C VAL A 559 -1.31 -13.00 14.87
N PHE A 560 -2.48 -12.87 15.51
CA PHE A 560 -2.78 -11.85 16.50
C PHE A 560 -3.45 -12.45 17.72
N THR A 561 -3.21 -11.84 18.87
CA THR A 561 -4.06 -11.98 20.04
C THR A 561 -5.23 -11.02 19.96
N LYS A 562 -6.31 -11.29 20.72
CA LYS A 562 -7.44 -10.36 20.84
C LYS A 562 -6.98 -8.95 21.25
N ALA A 563 -6.06 -8.85 22.22
CA ALA A 563 -5.54 -7.56 22.68
C ALA A 563 -4.79 -6.80 21.58
N GLU A 564 -4.03 -7.49 20.72
CA GLU A 564 -3.36 -6.87 19.57
C GLU A 564 -4.35 -6.36 18.53
N LEU A 565 -5.47 -7.06 18.29
CA LEU A 565 -6.52 -6.63 17.36
C LEU A 565 -7.30 -5.42 17.90
N GLU A 566 -7.69 -5.44 19.16
CA GLU A 566 -8.38 -4.33 19.83
C GLU A 566 -7.49 -3.07 19.82
N SER A 567 -6.22 -3.22 20.12
CA SER A 567 -5.24 -2.13 20.04
C SER A 567 -5.13 -1.53 18.65
N ARG A 568 -5.09 -2.37 17.61
CA ARG A 568 -5.01 -1.88 16.22
C ARG A 568 -6.28 -1.14 15.79
N ALA A 569 -7.45 -1.61 16.21
CA ALA A 569 -8.70 -0.93 15.95
C ALA A 569 -8.73 0.47 16.60
N GLU A 570 -8.30 0.59 17.86
CA GLU A 570 -8.17 1.89 18.53
C GLU A 570 -7.21 2.82 17.81
N ILE A 571 -6.01 2.34 17.44
CA ILE A 571 -5.02 3.14 16.71
C ILE A 571 -5.57 3.61 15.38
N LYS A 572 -6.32 2.77 14.65
CA LYS A 572 -6.92 3.15 13.36
C LYS A 572 -8.00 4.20 13.52
N PHE A 573 -8.89 4.11 14.51
CA PHE A 573 -9.89 5.15 14.82
C PHE A 573 -9.21 6.48 15.19
N GLU A 574 -8.22 6.44 16.08
CA GLU A 574 -7.46 7.62 16.47
C GLU A 574 -6.74 8.25 15.27
N SER A 575 -6.10 7.44 14.42
CA SER A 575 -5.40 7.91 13.23
C SER A 575 -6.35 8.56 12.23
N TYR A 576 -7.54 7.98 12.01
CA TYR A 576 -8.58 8.56 11.17
C TYR A 576 -9.02 9.93 11.70
N ALA A 577 -9.39 10.00 12.97
CA ALA A 577 -9.84 11.24 13.61
C ALA A 577 -8.78 12.35 13.52
N LYS A 578 -7.51 12.01 13.78
CA LYS A 578 -6.38 12.95 13.68
C LYS A 578 -6.13 13.40 12.24
N ALA A 579 -6.19 12.50 11.25
CA ALA A 579 -6.01 12.85 9.85
C ALA A 579 -7.08 13.85 9.39
N ILE A 580 -8.35 13.55 9.61
CA ILE A 580 -9.44 14.44 9.21
C ILE A 580 -9.42 15.76 10.00
N ASN A 581 -9.06 15.76 11.30
CA ASN A 581 -8.87 16.99 12.06
C ASN A 581 -7.77 17.87 11.47
N ILE A 582 -6.63 17.29 11.05
CA ILE A 582 -5.54 18.04 10.40
C ILE A 582 -6.03 18.64 9.08
N GLU A 583 -6.75 17.88 8.27
CA GLU A 583 -7.34 18.37 7.02
C GLU A 583 -8.32 19.51 7.25
N ALA A 584 -9.29 19.35 8.16
CA ALA A 584 -10.28 20.39 8.49
C ALA A 584 -9.61 21.67 9.02
N ARG A 585 -8.64 21.53 9.93
CA ARG A 585 -7.87 22.66 10.45
C ARG A 585 -7.05 23.35 9.36
N THR A 586 -6.50 22.61 8.43
CA THR A 586 -5.76 23.14 7.29
C THR A 586 -6.69 23.92 6.35
N MET A 587 -7.87 23.41 6.04
CA MET A 587 -8.89 24.13 5.26
C MET A 587 -9.30 25.45 5.95
N ILE A 588 -9.54 25.40 7.27
CA ILE A 588 -9.88 26.57 8.08
C ILE A 588 -8.76 27.63 8.00
N ASP A 589 -7.51 27.22 8.14
CA ASP A 589 -6.34 28.11 8.07
C ASP A 589 -6.20 28.74 6.69
N MET A 590 -6.24 27.94 5.63
CA MET A 590 -6.13 28.41 4.24
C MET A 590 -7.28 29.35 3.87
N ALA A 591 -8.52 28.98 4.18
CA ALA A 591 -9.68 29.80 3.87
C ALA A 591 -9.65 31.13 4.65
N SER A 592 -9.29 31.10 5.95
CA SER A 592 -9.29 32.28 6.81
C SER A 592 -8.16 33.27 6.48
N LYS A 593 -6.97 32.75 6.15
CA LYS A 593 -5.75 33.58 6.04
C LYS A 593 -5.28 33.86 4.61
N GLN A 594 -5.71 33.05 3.66
CA GLN A 594 -5.26 33.17 2.26
C GLN A 594 -6.43 33.46 1.32
N ILE A 595 -7.42 32.57 1.23
CA ILE A 595 -8.48 32.63 0.21
C ILE A 595 -9.41 33.82 0.45
N ILE A 596 -10.09 33.87 1.58
CA ILE A 596 -11.05 34.96 1.89
C ILE A 596 -10.39 36.33 1.83
N PRO A 597 -9.19 36.57 2.40
CA PRO A 597 -8.50 37.86 2.26
C PRO A 597 -8.16 38.23 0.82
N ALA A 598 -7.75 37.26 -0.01
CA ALA A 598 -7.48 37.51 -1.43
C ALA A 598 -8.75 37.88 -2.20
N ILE A 599 -9.85 37.19 -1.96
CA ILE A 599 -11.15 37.49 -2.59
C ILE A 599 -11.69 38.83 -2.16
N ILE A 600 -11.54 39.23 -0.88
CA ILE A 600 -11.92 40.57 -0.41
C ILE A 600 -11.13 41.66 -1.15
N LYS A 601 -9.83 41.46 -1.42
CA LYS A 601 -9.04 42.40 -2.21
C LYS A 601 -9.55 42.47 -3.65
N TYR A 602 -9.82 41.34 -4.26
CA TYR A 602 -10.32 41.25 -5.62
C TYR A 602 -11.71 41.87 -5.78
N THR A 603 -12.63 41.66 -4.81
CA THR A 603 -13.95 42.36 -4.81
C THR A 603 -13.83 43.89 -4.73
N LYS A 604 -12.83 44.41 -4.00
CA LYS A 604 -12.53 45.84 -3.97
C LYS A 604 -12.07 46.33 -5.35
N GLU A 605 -11.17 45.63 -6.01
CA GLU A 605 -10.69 45.99 -7.37
C GLU A 605 -11.84 46.01 -8.38
N LEU A 606 -12.72 45.00 -8.34
CA LEU A 606 -13.94 44.95 -9.17
C LEU A 606 -14.89 46.14 -8.87
N ALA A 607 -15.11 46.47 -7.59
CA ALA A 607 -15.97 47.56 -7.19
C ALA A 607 -15.42 48.93 -7.66
N ASP A 608 -14.10 49.15 -7.49
CA ASP A 608 -13.42 50.35 -7.97
C ASP A 608 -13.51 50.43 -9.51
N THR A 609 -13.37 49.30 -10.22
CA THR A 609 -13.51 49.23 -11.69
C THR A 609 -14.93 49.56 -12.14
N VAL A 610 -15.97 49.03 -11.46
CA VAL A 610 -17.38 49.35 -11.75
C VAL A 610 -17.63 50.85 -11.65
N VAL A 611 -17.09 51.49 -10.61
CA VAL A 611 -17.23 52.96 -10.42
C VAL A 611 -16.51 53.72 -11.53
N ALA A 612 -15.25 53.41 -11.79
CA ALA A 612 -14.45 54.09 -12.79
C ALA A 612 -15.01 53.98 -14.22
N VAL A 613 -15.51 52.82 -14.62
CA VAL A 613 -16.14 52.58 -15.92
C VAL A 613 -17.42 53.40 -16.09
N LYS A 614 -18.28 53.45 -15.01
CA LYS A 614 -19.49 54.29 -15.01
C LYS A 614 -19.15 55.77 -15.10
N GLU A 615 -18.17 56.26 -14.36
CA GLU A 615 -17.76 57.65 -14.37
C GLU A 615 -17.18 58.06 -15.73
N ALA A 616 -16.55 57.13 -16.43
CA ALA A 616 -16.06 57.29 -17.80
C ALA A 616 -17.20 57.34 -18.86
N GLY A 617 -18.44 57.08 -18.46
CA GLY A 617 -19.62 57.05 -19.36
C GLY A 617 -19.78 55.76 -20.16
N ALA A 618 -19.08 54.68 -19.77
CA ALA A 618 -19.13 53.37 -20.44
C ALA A 618 -20.10 52.42 -19.68
N ASP A 619 -20.48 51.33 -20.38
CA ASP A 619 -21.28 50.26 -19.76
C ASP A 619 -20.41 49.40 -18.82
N ALA A 620 -20.82 49.32 -17.55
CA ALA A 620 -20.18 48.54 -16.49
C ALA A 620 -20.98 47.28 -16.08
N SER A 621 -21.89 46.81 -16.93
CA SER A 621 -22.77 45.67 -16.59
C SER A 621 -21.98 44.40 -16.32
N VAL A 622 -20.99 44.08 -17.14
CA VAL A 622 -20.13 42.87 -17.00
C VAL A 622 -19.37 42.90 -15.67
N GLN A 623 -18.75 44.02 -15.33
CA GLN A 623 -17.99 44.17 -14.09
C GLN A 623 -18.92 44.10 -12.85
N ALA A 624 -20.11 44.64 -12.94
CA ALA A 624 -21.11 44.58 -11.86
C ALA A 624 -21.69 43.18 -11.64
N GLU A 625 -21.92 42.44 -12.73
CA GLU A 625 -22.34 41.04 -12.69
C GLU A 625 -21.28 40.18 -12.00
N LEU A 626 -20.01 40.27 -12.45
CA LEU A 626 -18.88 39.55 -11.86
C LEU A 626 -18.68 39.91 -10.38
N LEU A 627 -18.77 41.19 -10.02
CA LEU A 627 -18.71 41.62 -8.61
C LEU A 627 -19.80 40.98 -7.77
N THR A 628 -21.03 40.90 -8.29
CA THR A 628 -22.17 40.29 -7.61
C THR A 628 -21.95 38.79 -7.39
N GLU A 629 -21.50 38.09 -8.41
CA GLU A 629 -21.21 36.63 -8.35
C GLU A 629 -20.10 36.33 -7.35
N VAL A 630 -18.96 37.02 -7.46
CA VAL A 630 -17.81 36.83 -6.53
C VAL A 630 -18.21 37.15 -5.09
N SER A 631 -18.98 38.23 -4.87
CA SER A 631 -19.47 38.61 -3.52
C SER A 631 -20.41 37.56 -2.95
N GLY A 632 -21.29 36.98 -3.78
CA GLY A 632 -22.17 35.88 -3.39
C GLY A 632 -21.43 34.65 -2.94
N LEU A 633 -20.50 34.17 -3.76
CA LEU A 633 -19.66 32.99 -3.44
C LEU A 633 -18.75 33.25 -2.23
N LEU A 634 -18.24 34.47 -2.04
CA LEU A 634 -17.50 34.86 -0.85
C LEU A 634 -18.35 34.74 0.43
N ALA A 635 -19.60 35.17 0.37
CA ALA A 635 -20.54 35.06 1.50
C ALA A 635 -20.87 33.60 1.82
N GLU A 636 -21.08 32.75 0.79
CA GLU A 636 -21.26 31.30 0.93
C GLU A 636 -20.04 30.65 1.57
N SER A 637 -18.84 30.96 1.06
CA SER A 637 -17.57 30.45 1.59
C SER A 637 -17.39 30.83 3.06
N LYS A 638 -17.69 32.08 3.42
CA LYS A 638 -17.61 32.53 4.82
C LYS A 638 -18.57 31.78 5.73
N LYS A 639 -19.81 31.58 5.28
CA LYS A 639 -20.82 30.83 6.04
C LYS A 639 -20.37 29.35 6.24
N ALA A 640 -19.89 28.69 5.18
CA ALA A 640 -19.43 27.34 5.25
C ALA A 640 -18.18 27.21 6.15
N LEU A 641 -17.25 28.17 6.10
CA LEU A 641 -16.10 28.22 6.99
C LEU A 641 -16.49 28.27 8.47
N GLU A 642 -17.47 29.09 8.83
CA GLU A 642 -17.92 29.17 10.23
C GLU A 642 -18.62 27.87 10.68
N ALA A 643 -19.38 27.24 9.79
CA ALA A 643 -19.97 25.93 10.07
C ALA A 643 -18.88 24.85 10.27
N LEU A 644 -17.84 24.81 9.41
CA LEU A 644 -16.72 23.87 9.55
C LEU A 644 -15.96 24.07 10.87
N LYS A 645 -15.72 25.32 11.30
CA LYS A 645 -15.08 25.60 12.59
C LYS A 645 -15.87 25.00 13.75
N VAL A 646 -17.20 25.24 13.77
CA VAL A 646 -18.07 24.76 14.85
C VAL A 646 -18.02 23.22 14.92
N VAL A 647 -18.24 22.53 13.82
CA VAL A 647 -18.29 21.05 13.81
C VAL A 647 -16.93 20.44 14.11
N THR A 648 -15.83 21.07 13.66
CA THR A 648 -14.47 20.61 13.97
C THR A 648 -14.13 20.76 15.45
N ASP A 649 -14.54 21.87 16.08
CA ASP A 649 -14.35 22.07 17.52
C ASP A 649 -15.19 21.10 18.36
N GLN A 650 -16.41 20.79 17.91
CA GLN A 650 -17.24 19.74 18.53
C GLN A 650 -16.57 18.38 18.47
N ALA A 651 -16.07 17.99 17.29
CA ALA A 651 -15.36 16.72 17.10
C ALA A 651 -14.11 16.62 18.00
N ALA A 652 -13.32 17.70 18.07
CA ALA A 652 -12.11 17.74 18.89
C ALA A 652 -12.36 17.69 20.40
N ALA A 653 -13.57 18.05 20.85
CA ALA A 653 -13.97 17.98 22.26
C ALA A 653 -14.53 16.62 22.68
N MET A 654 -14.76 15.70 21.74
CA MET A 654 -15.21 14.33 22.03
C MET A 654 -14.07 13.49 22.62
N GLU A 655 -14.44 12.45 23.36
CA GLU A 655 -13.49 11.41 23.79
C GLU A 655 -12.94 10.66 22.58
N GLU A 656 -11.63 10.38 22.61
CA GLU A 656 -10.96 9.62 21.54
C GLU A 656 -11.56 8.22 21.40
N GLY A 657 -11.73 7.74 20.16
CA GLY A 657 -12.25 6.42 19.86
C GLY A 657 -13.19 6.38 18.64
N GLU A 658 -13.98 5.33 18.54
CA GLU A 658 -14.88 5.09 17.41
C GLU A 658 -15.88 6.21 17.19
N ASP A 659 -16.56 6.66 18.24
CA ASP A 659 -17.60 7.70 18.13
C ASP A 659 -17.04 9.02 17.61
N GLN A 660 -15.83 9.41 18.05
CA GLN A 660 -15.15 10.59 17.55
C GLN A 660 -14.77 10.42 16.07
N ALA A 661 -14.20 9.30 15.70
CA ALA A 661 -13.82 9.02 14.30
C ALA A 661 -15.05 9.03 13.37
N ARG A 662 -16.16 8.44 13.81
CA ARG A 662 -17.43 8.44 13.07
C ARG A 662 -17.98 9.86 12.94
N PHE A 663 -17.90 10.69 13.97
CA PHE A 663 -18.31 12.08 13.91
C PHE A 663 -17.45 12.89 12.91
N TYR A 664 -16.14 12.66 12.89
CA TYR A 664 -15.28 13.26 11.85
C TYR A 664 -15.72 12.85 10.45
N HIS A 665 -16.05 11.58 10.24
CA HIS A 665 -16.48 11.09 8.94
C HIS A 665 -17.84 11.64 8.49
N PHE A 666 -18.86 11.53 9.34
CA PHE A 666 -20.24 11.81 8.94
C PHE A 666 -20.65 13.29 9.08
N ASP A 667 -19.93 14.09 9.87
CA ASP A 667 -20.27 15.49 10.15
C ASP A 667 -19.18 16.46 9.66
N VAL A 668 -17.90 16.19 9.94
CA VAL A 668 -16.81 17.11 9.59
C VAL A 668 -16.48 17.02 8.09
N VAL A 669 -16.34 15.83 7.52
CA VAL A 669 -16.04 15.66 6.08
C VAL A 669 -17.09 16.32 5.18
N PRO A 670 -18.40 16.17 5.39
CA PRO A 670 -19.39 16.90 4.62
C PRO A 670 -19.30 18.43 4.77
N ALA A 671 -18.94 18.93 5.94
CA ALA A 671 -18.72 20.36 6.15
C ALA A 671 -17.45 20.87 5.43
N MET A 672 -16.42 20.05 5.30
CA MET A 672 -15.23 20.35 4.47
C MET A 672 -15.63 20.48 3.00
N GLU A 673 -16.43 19.57 2.48
CA GLU A 673 -16.92 19.60 1.09
C GLU A 673 -17.83 20.80 0.84
N ALA A 674 -18.68 21.17 1.81
CA ALA A 674 -19.52 22.36 1.74
C ALA A 674 -18.71 23.67 1.69
N LEU A 675 -17.53 23.72 2.30
CA LEU A 675 -16.61 24.85 2.15
C LEU A 675 -15.86 24.81 0.81
N ARG A 676 -15.43 23.63 0.37
CA ARG A 676 -14.70 23.45 -0.88
C ARG A 676 -15.51 23.92 -2.09
N ALA A 677 -16.79 23.56 -2.15
CA ALA A 677 -17.64 23.80 -3.32
C ALA A 677 -17.71 25.29 -3.77
N PRO A 678 -18.01 26.29 -2.93
CA PRO A 678 -18.00 27.69 -3.34
C PRO A 678 -16.57 28.23 -3.58
N VAL A 679 -15.56 27.72 -2.89
CA VAL A 679 -14.16 28.13 -3.08
C VAL A 679 -13.63 27.67 -4.43
N ASP A 680 -13.88 26.43 -4.84
CA ASP A 680 -13.48 25.92 -6.16
C ASP A 680 -14.20 26.68 -7.30
N LYS A 681 -15.44 27.14 -7.10
CA LYS A 681 -16.12 28.06 -8.05
C LYS A 681 -15.43 29.41 -8.13
N LEU A 682 -15.01 29.97 -6.98
CA LEU A 682 -14.24 31.24 -6.95
C LEU A 682 -12.93 31.12 -7.73
N GLU A 683 -12.21 30.01 -7.63
CA GLU A 683 -10.99 29.77 -8.40
C GLU A 683 -11.20 29.88 -9.91
N MET A 684 -12.38 29.49 -10.41
CA MET A 684 -12.70 29.53 -11.85
C MET A 684 -12.97 30.94 -12.40
N ILE A 685 -13.30 31.91 -11.55
CA ILE A 685 -13.76 33.23 -11.98
C ILE A 685 -12.88 34.40 -11.47
N VAL A 686 -12.05 34.13 -10.48
CA VAL A 686 -11.11 35.12 -9.92
C VAL A 686 -9.88 35.22 -10.82
N ASP A 687 -9.34 36.42 -10.95
CA ASP A 687 -8.08 36.65 -11.68
C ASP A 687 -6.98 35.71 -11.14
N LYS A 688 -6.23 35.09 -12.07
CA LYS A 688 -5.19 34.13 -11.71
C LYS A 688 -4.11 34.77 -10.82
N GLU A 689 -3.76 36.03 -11.03
CA GLU A 689 -2.74 36.73 -10.23
C GLU A 689 -3.27 37.07 -8.81
N ALA A 690 -4.59 37.22 -8.67
CA ALA A 690 -5.23 37.45 -7.37
C ALA A 690 -5.46 36.11 -6.59
N TRP A 691 -5.46 34.97 -7.27
CA TRP A 691 -5.63 33.66 -6.62
C TRP A 691 -4.40 33.29 -5.79
N PRO A 692 -4.55 32.95 -4.48
CA PRO A 692 -3.42 32.93 -3.55
C PRO A 692 -2.56 31.66 -3.58
N MET A 693 -2.81 30.74 -4.49
CA MET A 693 -2.07 29.45 -4.53
C MET A 693 -2.05 28.84 -5.93
N PRO A 694 -1.10 27.93 -6.23
CA PRO A 694 -1.07 27.19 -7.48
C PRO A 694 -2.36 26.40 -7.72
N SER A 695 -2.88 26.47 -8.94
CA SER A 695 -4.04 25.68 -9.40
C SER A 695 -3.64 24.24 -9.76
N TYR A 696 -4.63 23.38 -10.04
CA TYR A 696 -4.35 22.04 -10.56
C TYR A 696 -3.56 22.08 -11.87
N GLY A 697 -3.87 23.04 -12.77
CA GLY A 697 -3.10 23.22 -13.99
C GLY A 697 -1.61 23.45 -13.73
N ASP A 698 -1.28 24.28 -12.73
CA ASP A 698 0.10 24.55 -12.34
C ASP A 698 0.79 23.33 -11.70
N LEU A 699 0.03 22.46 -10.99
CA LEU A 699 0.57 21.33 -10.24
C LEU A 699 0.78 20.08 -11.10
N ILE A 700 -0.16 19.74 -11.99
CA ILE A 700 -0.15 18.43 -12.68
C ILE A 700 0.27 18.51 -14.16
N PHE A 701 0.42 19.70 -14.71
CA PHE A 701 0.83 19.88 -16.12
C PHE A 701 2.22 20.51 -16.31
N GLU A 702 2.77 21.17 -15.30
CA GLU A 702 4.06 21.87 -15.38
C GLU A 702 5.28 21.06 -14.86
N VAL A 703 5.11 19.75 -14.59
CA VAL A 703 6.19 18.87 -14.08
C VAL A 703 7.03 18.27 -15.20
#